data_1531817a35ba325d9e79a2cee87e0b7c
#
_entry.id   1531817a35ba325d9e79a2cee87e0b7c
#
_cell.length_a   1.000
_cell.length_b   1.000
_cell.length_c   1.000
_cell.angle_alpha   90.00
_cell.angle_beta   90.00
_cell.angle_gamma   90.00
#
_symmetry.space_group_name_H-M   'P 1'
#
loop_
_entity.id
_entity.type
_entity.pdbx_description
1 polymer ?
#
loop_
_entity_poly.entity_id
_entity_poly.type
_entity_poly.pdbx_seq_one_letter_code
_entity_poly.pdbx_strand_id
1 'polypeptide(L)'
;MRHNFKVIEKKWQKKWEDAKVFEAQDFSDKKKFYGLVEFPYPSGAGMHVGHIKAYSSVEVVSRKRRMEGYNVLFPIGFDAFGLPTENYAIKTGTHPRQITDQNLARFTDQLKRVGFSFDWSRVIDTTDEKFYKWTQWIFLKMFEKGLVFRDTALVNYCPSCKVVLSNEDSQGGKCDICHSEVVQKSKTVWYLKITEYADKLLQGLKDVDYPANVKQQQENWIGKSTGAFVNFDVDGTDEKLQIYTTRPDTLFGVTFMVIAPEHPLIDKYADKIANMDAIKAYRTECQKKTEFERTQLVKDKTGVKIEGLMGINPMNGKKIPIFIADYVMMGYGTGAIMAVPAHDQRDYDFAKAFGVDIIQVIKGGDISKEAYTGDGEMINSEFLNGFTNKKDSIARMVEEIKKMGVGEAGVQFKMKDWAFNRQRYWGEPIPLVHCPSCGVVAVPYDELPLELPDVKNFEPGEDGESPLAKIDSYVNCKCPKCGGDAKRETDTMPQWAGSSWYFLRYIDPNNDKAFADRKKIDYWMPVDWYNGGMEHVTRHMIYSRFWHRFLYDLGEVNTPEPYAKRTIQGLILGPDGDKMSKSKGNVIDPLDIVEDYGADTLRTYVLFMGDYAAAAPWSDSSVKGCKRFLERVAGMVDMVSDDPSTDALEVSFHKAIKKVSSDIEETKFNTAIATLMALTNSVYSAGKLSKEQLEIFIKLLCPFAPHLTEEIWESLGHDDFLSVSAWPQYEEEKTVDATIEIGIQVNGKVRGTVLVAKDEDKDAVLARAKEIVADKLTGNIVKEIYVPGKIVNIVCK
;
A
#
# COMPACT_ATOMS: atom_id res chain seq x y z
N MET A 1 -34.16 15.36 -23.39
CA MET A 1 -34.12 15.61 -21.93
C MET A 1 -33.08 16.67 -21.60
N ARG A 2 -33.37 17.74 -20.82
CA ARG A 2 -32.32 18.69 -20.38
C ARG A 2 -31.60 18.12 -19.17
N HIS A 3 -30.31 17.88 -19.31
CA HIS A 3 -29.45 17.38 -18.24
C HIS A 3 -29.12 18.50 -17.23
N ASN A 4 -30.03 18.72 -16.26
CA ASN A 4 -29.77 19.63 -15.14
C ASN A 4 -29.18 18.85 -13.96
N PHE A 5 -27.87 18.60 -14.00
CA PHE A 5 -27.18 17.80 -13.00
C PHE A 5 -27.40 18.29 -11.56
N LYS A 6 -27.45 19.60 -11.31
CA LYS A 6 -27.67 20.16 -9.96
C LYS A 6 -28.99 19.75 -9.31
N VAL A 7 -30.02 19.53 -10.11
CA VAL A 7 -31.32 19.07 -9.62
C VAL A 7 -31.33 17.54 -9.52
N ILE A 8 -30.86 16.88 -10.56
CA ILE A 8 -30.81 15.42 -10.66
C ILE A 8 -30.02 14.79 -9.52
N GLU A 9 -28.80 15.28 -9.27
CA GLU A 9 -27.90 14.75 -8.23
C GLU A 9 -28.51 14.85 -6.84
N LYS A 10 -29.04 16.01 -6.45
CA LYS A 10 -29.71 16.20 -5.15
C LYS A 10 -30.95 15.29 -5.00
N LYS A 11 -31.72 15.12 -6.07
CA LYS A 11 -32.90 14.25 -6.08
C LYS A 11 -32.51 12.81 -5.78
N TRP A 12 -31.50 12.28 -6.49
CA TRP A 12 -31.13 10.87 -6.39
C TRP A 12 -30.36 10.57 -5.11
N GLN A 13 -29.45 11.44 -4.66
CA GLN A 13 -28.78 11.31 -3.37
C GLN A 13 -29.79 11.19 -2.23
N LYS A 14 -30.82 12.03 -2.23
CA LYS A 14 -31.90 11.95 -1.24
C LYS A 14 -32.71 10.67 -1.35
N LYS A 15 -33.11 10.27 -2.58
CA LYS A 15 -33.88 9.03 -2.79
C LYS A 15 -33.13 7.79 -2.32
N TRP A 16 -31.83 7.69 -2.60
CA TRP A 16 -31.01 6.57 -2.16
C TRP A 16 -30.86 6.52 -0.63
N GLU A 17 -30.70 7.68 0.00
CA GLU A 17 -30.59 7.78 1.47
C GLU A 17 -31.92 7.42 2.15
N ASP A 18 -33.03 8.00 1.69
CA ASP A 18 -34.37 7.74 2.24
C ASP A 18 -34.79 6.27 2.11
N ALA A 19 -34.44 5.62 0.99
CA ALA A 19 -34.76 4.22 0.71
C ALA A 19 -33.67 3.23 1.22
N LYS A 20 -32.55 3.72 1.77
CA LYS A 20 -31.46 2.90 2.31
C LYS A 20 -30.92 1.88 1.29
N VAL A 21 -30.82 2.27 0.03
CA VAL A 21 -30.53 1.38 -1.11
C VAL A 21 -29.22 0.63 -0.96
N PHE A 22 -28.23 1.23 -0.26
CA PHE A 22 -26.86 0.72 -0.17
C PHE A 22 -26.51 0.09 1.17
N GLU A 23 -27.48 -0.04 2.08
CA GLU A 23 -27.27 -0.72 3.37
C GLU A 23 -27.09 -2.24 3.16
N ALA A 24 -26.02 -2.78 3.70
CA ALA A 24 -25.72 -4.21 3.66
C ALA A 24 -26.55 -4.97 4.71
N GLN A 25 -26.95 -6.19 4.38
CA GLN A 25 -27.74 -7.05 5.27
C GLN A 25 -26.86 -8.16 5.85
N ASP A 26 -26.78 -8.24 7.18
CA ASP A 26 -26.08 -9.36 7.81
C ASP A 26 -26.86 -10.67 7.57
N PHE A 27 -26.12 -11.74 7.25
CA PHE A 27 -26.66 -13.09 7.02
C PHE A 27 -27.67 -13.23 5.88
N SER A 28 -27.50 -12.42 4.81
CA SER A 28 -28.32 -12.55 3.60
C SER A 28 -28.02 -13.86 2.87
N ASP A 29 -29.02 -14.43 2.19
CA ASP A 29 -28.86 -15.60 1.30
C ASP A 29 -28.11 -15.26 0.01
N LYS A 30 -27.98 -13.98 -0.32
CA LYS A 30 -27.19 -13.49 -1.45
C LYS A 30 -25.72 -13.69 -1.20
N LYS A 31 -24.94 -13.96 -2.26
CA LYS A 31 -23.47 -14.00 -2.17
C LYS A 31 -22.95 -12.66 -1.65
N LYS A 32 -22.08 -12.68 -0.62
CA LYS A 32 -21.53 -11.46 -0.05
C LYS A 32 -20.43 -10.87 -0.95
N PHE A 33 -20.29 -9.58 -0.89
CA PHE A 33 -19.13 -8.85 -1.40
C PHE A 33 -18.78 -7.74 -0.43
N TYR A 34 -17.56 -7.78 0.12
CA TYR A 34 -17.03 -6.75 0.99
C TYR A 34 -15.98 -5.95 0.23
N GLY A 35 -16.39 -4.80 -0.30
CA GLY A 35 -15.49 -3.82 -0.93
C GLY A 35 -14.97 -2.83 0.09
N LEU A 36 -13.66 -2.53 0.05
CA LEU A 36 -13.01 -1.64 1.01
C LEU A 36 -12.10 -0.64 0.29
N VAL A 37 -12.11 0.59 0.77
CA VAL A 37 -11.13 1.64 0.42
C VAL A 37 -10.42 2.09 1.70
N GLU A 38 -9.20 2.59 1.57
CA GLU A 38 -8.53 3.24 2.69
C GLU A 38 -9.36 4.43 3.16
N PHE A 39 -9.76 4.43 4.42
CA PHE A 39 -10.55 5.53 4.96
C PHE A 39 -9.71 6.81 5.06
N PRO A 40 -10.32 7.99 4.83
CA PRO A 40 -9.57 9.23 4.78
C PRO A 40 -9.10 9.67 6.17
N TYR A 41 -7.94 10.34 6.18
CA TYR A 41 -7.50 11.15 7.30
C TYR A 41 -8.08 12.58 7.15
N PRO A 42 -9.03 13.00 7.99
CA PRO A 42 -9.73 14.27 7.82
C PRO A 42 -8.87 15.45 8.26
N SER A 43 -7.83 15.79 7.49
CA SER A 43 -6.92 16.90 7.78
C SER A 43 -7.24 18.15 6.95
N GLY A 44 -7.34 19.28 7.62
CA GLY A 44 -7.41 20.60 6.98
C GLY A 44 -8.63 20.84 6.09
N ALA A 45 -8.42 21.40 4.89
CA ALA A 45 -9.48 22.01 4.08
C ALA A 45 -10.41 21.06 3.32
N GLY A 46 -10.39 19.75 3.58
CA GLY A 46 -11.21 18.75 2.89
C GLY A 46 -10.41 17.84 1.98
N MET A 47 -11.13 16.98 1.24
CA MET A 47 -10.57 16.06 0.26
C MET A 47 -10.13 16.79 -1.01
N HIS A 48 -9.25 16.18 -1.77
CA HIS A 48 -8.90 16.56 -3.14
C HIS A 48 -9.31 15.45 -4.12
N VAL A 49 -9.29 15.76 -5.41
CA VAL A 49 -9.72 14.83 -6.48
C VAL A 49 -9.00 13.49 -6.47
N GLY A 50 -7.80 13.41 -5.89
CA GLY A 50 -7.08 12.14 -5.72
C GLY A 50 -7.82 11.14 -4.83
N HIS A 51 -8.50 11.59 -3.76
CA HIS A 51 -9.36 10.73 -2.95
C HIS A 51 -10.55 10.21 -3.76
N ILE A 52 -11.13 11.07 -4.63
CA ILE A 52 -12.25 10.66 -5.47
C ILE A 52 -11.85 9.55 -6.43
N LYS A 53 -10.66 9.64 -7.06
CA LYS A 53 -10.13 8.54 -7.89
C LYS A 53 -9.97 7.25 -7.08
N ALA A 54 -9.38 7.34 -5.88
CA ALA A 54 -9.14 6.18 -5.03
C ALA A 54 -10.44 5.44 -4.67
N TYR A 55 -11.50 6.18 -4.32
CA TYR A 55 -12.77 5.59 -3.91
C TYR A 55 -13.61 5.11 -5.09
N SER A 56 -13.52 5.77 -6.23
CA SER A 56 -14.33 5.47 -7.42
C SER A 56 -14.11 4.07 -7.98
N SER A 57 -12.94 3.45 -7.77
CA SER A 57 -12.68 2.10 -8.30
C SER A 57 -13.53 1.02 -7.65
N VAL A 58 -13.49 0.94 -6.31
CA VAL A 58 -14.29 -0.04 -5.56
C VAL A 58 -15.77 0.35 -5.60
N GLU A 59 -16.09 1.62 -5.71
CA GLU A 59 -17.44 2.11 -5.96
C GLU A 59 -18.04 1.53 -7.24
N VAL A 60 -17.31 1.59 -8.37
CA VAL A 60 -17.75 1.01 -9.66
C VAL A 60 -17.96 -0.49 -9.52
N VAL A 61 -17.02 -1.20 -8.91
CA VAL A 61 -17.14 -2.63 -8.65
C VAL A 61 -18.33 -2.94 -7.74
N SER A 62 -18.52 -2.18 -6.66
CA SER A 62 -19.60 -2.37 -5.70
C SER A 62 -20.98 -2.18 -6.34
N ARG A 63 -21.14 -1.16 -7.20
CA ARG A 63 -22.39 -0.97 -7.95
C ARG A 63 -22.65 -2.12 -8.91
N LYS A 64 -21.64 -2.55 -9.68
CA LYS A 64 -21.76 -3.72 -10.56
C LYS A 64 -22.13 -4.97 -9.76
N ARG A 65 -21.50 -5.23 -8.60
CA ARG A 65 -21.82 -6.39 -7.75
C ARG A 65 -23.28 -6.36 -7.24
N ARG A 66 -23.82 -5.19 -6.87
CA ARG A 66 -25.26 -5.07 -6.51
C ARG A 66 -26.15 -5.44 -7.67
N MET A 67 -25.84 -4.96 -8.88
CA MET A 67 -26.58 -5.30 -10.10
C MET A 67 -26.38 -6.79 -10.50
N GLU A 68 -25.32 -7.44 -10.10
CA GLU A 68 -25.11 -8.90 -10.22
C GLU A 68 -25.82 -9.70 -9.12
N GLY A 69 -26.56 -9.03 -8.22
CA GLY A 69 -27.34 -9.67 -7.17
C GLY A 69 -26.59 -9.97 -5.88
N TYR A 70 -25.36 -9.43 -5.69
CA TYR A 70 -24.63 -9.61 -4.45
C TYR A 70 -25.20 -8.77 -3.31
N ASN A 71 -24.99 -9.26 -2.08
CA ASN A 71 -25.11 -8.45 -0.88
C ASN A 71 -23.77 -7.72 -0.64
N VAL A 72 -23.78 -6.41 -0.80
CA VAL A 72 -22.54 -5.60 -0.85
C VAL A 72 -22.38 -4.79 0.42
N LEU A 73 -21.29 -5.04 1.15
CA LEU A 73 -20.78 -4.18 2.21
C LEU A 73 -19.71 -3.26 1.62
N PHE A 74 -20.03 -1.98 1.51
CA PHE A 74 -19.08 -0.94 1.07
C PHE A 74 -19.14 0.23 2.05
N PRO A 75 -18.42 0.14 3.17
CA PRO A 75 -18.46 1.11 4.25
C PRO A 75 -17.47 2.26 4.05
N ILE A 76 -17.66 3.31 4.85
CA ILE A 76 -16.72 4.44 4.98
C ILE A 76 -16.63 4.87 6.44
N GLY A 77 -15.52 5.46 6.83
CA GLY A 77 -15.26 6.03 8.14
C GLY A 77 -14.08 6.99 8.08
N PHE A 78 -13.54 7.33 9.24
CA PHE A 78 -12.53 8.37 9.34
C PHE A 78 -11.41 7.97 10.30
N ASP A 79 -10.16 8.09 9.82
CA ASP A 79 -8.97 7.99 10.65
C ASP A 79 -8.63 9.37 11.19
N ALA A 80 -9.07 9.69 12.39
CA ALA A 80 -9.13 11.07 12.85
C ALA A 80 -8.17 11.41 14.00
N PHE A 81 -7.49 10.43 14.61
CA PHE A 81 -6.37 10.68 15.52
C PHE A 81 -5.09 11.02 14.75
N GLY A 82 -4.13 11.65 15.40
CA GLY A 82 -2.76 11.80 14.91
C GLY A 82 -2.23 13.23 14.85
N LEU A 83 -0.94 13.30 14.55
CA LEU A 83 -0.11 14.50 14.56
C LEU A 83 -0.59 15.63 13.66
N PRO A 84 -1.10 15.42 12.43
CA PRO A 84 -1.49 16.53 11.58
C PRO A 84 -2.61 17.38 12.18
N THR A 85 -3.62 16.75 12.78
CA THR A 85 -4.73 17.44 13.45
C THR A 85 -4.24 18.17 14.69
N GLU A 86 -3.41 17.52 15.52
CA GLU A 86 -2.86 18.12 16.72
C GLU A 86 -1.93 19.28 16.41
N ASN A 87 -1.05 19.16 15.42
CA ASN A 87 -0.18 20.26 15.01
C ASN A 87 -0.98 21.46 14.47
N TYR A 88 -2.07 21.21 13.75
CA TYR A 88 -2.97 22.28 13.31
C TYR A 88 -3.71 22.92 14.50
N ALA A 89 -4.14 22.11 15.46
CA ALA A 89 -4.78 22.54 16.69
C ALA A 89 -3.86 23.47 17.52
N ILE A 90 -2.60 23.07 17.71
CA ILE A 90 -1.58 23.90 18.38
C ILE A 90 -1.40 25.22 17.64
N LYS A 91 -1.27 25.20 16.31
CA LYS A 91 -1.07 26.40 15.49
C LYS A 91 -2.24 27.38 15.56
N THR A 92 -3.47 26.89 15.67
CA THR A 92 -4.70 27.71 15.65
C THR A 92 -5.24 28.02 17.03
N GLY A 93 -4.71 27.40 18.08
CA GLY A 93 -5.23 27.52 19.46
C GLY A 93 -6.63 26.89 19.62
N THR A 94 -7.03 25.99 18.72
CA THR A 94 -8.34 25.33 18.71
C THR A 94 -8.20 23.90 19.20
N HIS A 95 -9.10 23.42 20.06
CA HIS A 95 -9.01 22.05 20.57
C HIS A 95 -9.10 20.99 19.43
N PRO A 96 -8.27 19.92 19.44
CA PRO A 96 -8.26 18.92 18.37
C PRO A 96 -9.63 18.29 18.10
N ARG A 97 -10.45 18.07 19.11
CA ARG A 97 -11.82 17.54 18.95
C ARG A 97 -12.68 18.43 18.05
N GLN A 98 -12.66 19.75 18.28
CA GLN A 98 -13.45 20.67 17.45
C GLN A 98 -13.01 20.68 16.00
N ILE A 99 -11.70 20.62 15.75
CA ILE A 99 -11.15 20.55 14.39
C ILE A 99 -11.56 19.23 13.73
N THR A 100 -11.48 18.12 14.48
CA THR A 100 -11.90 16.82 14.00
C THR A 100 -13.37 16.82 13.60
N ASP A 101 -14.27 17.30 14.46
CA ASP A 101 -15.71 17.32 14.19
C ASP A 101 -16.05 18.17 12.95
N GLN A 102 -15.41 19.32 12.78
CA GLN A 102 -15.57 20.17 11.58
C GLN A 102 -15.09 19.46 10.32
N ASN A 103 -13.94 18.80 10.40
CA ASN A 103 -13.37 18.08 9.27
C ASN A 103 -14.20 16.85 8.90
N LEU A 104 -14.70 16.11 9.88
CA LEU A 104 -15.59 14.97 9.67
C LEU A 104 -16.87 15.39 8.93
N ALA A 105 -17.50 16.47 9.39
CA ALA A 105 -18.69 17.02 8.74
C ALA A 105 -18.42 17.41 7.28
N ARG A 106 -17.29 18.08 7.01
CA ARG A 106 -16.90 18.47 5.67
C ARG A 106 -16.62 17.29 4.75
N PHE A 107 -15.85 16.32 5.21
CA PHE A 107 -15.54 15.12 4.43
C PHE A 107 -16.80 14.30 4.12
N THR A 108 -17.72 14.21 5.10
CA THR A 108 -19.02 13.55 4.92
C THR A 108 -19.84 14.24 3.83
N ASP A 109 -19.92 15.58 3.85
CA ASP A 109 -20.62 16.35 2.82
C ASP A 109 -19.99 16.12 1.43
N GLN A 110 -18.66 16.20 1.34
CA GLN A 110 -17.95 15.95 0.07
C GLN A 110 -18.24 14.55 -0.49
N LEU A 111 -18.19 13.51 0.34
CA LEU A 111 -18.45 12.13 -0.08
C LEU A 111 -19.91 11.92 -0.53
N LYS A 112 -20.86 12.45 0.22
CA LYS A 112 -22.29 12.39 -0.12
C LYS A 112 -22.58 13.11 -1.43
N ARG A 113 -22.01 14.29 -1.63
CA ARG A 113 -22.23 15.09 -2.86
C ARG A 113 -21.61 14.47 -4.11
N VAL A 114 -20.57 13.66 -3.99
CA VAL A 114 -20.03 12.86 -5.10
C VAL A 114 -20.94 11.66 -5.42
N GLY A 115 -21.83 11.29 -4.52
CA GLY A 115 -22.83 10.23 -4.74
C GLY A 115 -22.25 8.82 -4.68
N PHE A 116 -21.29 8.58 -3.79
CA PHE A 116 -20.77 7.22 -3.53
C PHE A 116 -21.82 6.35 -2.83
N SER A 117 -21.87 5.08 -3.21
CA SER A 117 -22.81 4.08 -2.66
C SER A 117 -22.31 3.46 -1.36
N PHE A 118 -21.75 4.26 -0.46
CA PHE A 118 -21.33 3.79 0.83
C PHE A 118 -22.50 3.39 1.73
N ASP A 119 -22.28 2.37 2.55
CA ASP A 119 -23.19 2.02 3.63
C ASP A 119 -22.96 2.96 4.83
N TRP A 120 -23.69 4.06 4.86
CA TRP A 120 -23.60 5.09 5.89
C TRP A 120 -24.08 4.63 7.28
N SER A 121 -24.78 3.50 7.38
CA SER A 121 -25.16 2.91 8.68
C SER A 121 -23.98 2.32 9.42
N ARG A 122 -22.84 2.13 8.74
CA ARG A 122 -21.64 1.50 9.28
C ARG A 122 -20.45 2.45 9.42
N VAL A 123 -20.72 3.74 9.48
CA VAL A 123 -19.67 4.77 9.69
C VAL A 123 -18.97 4.59 11.01
N ILE A 124 -17.65 4.73 11.01
CA ILE A 124 -16.81 4.76 12.20
C ILE A 124 -15.91 5.98 12.22
N ASP A 125 -15.54 6.41 13.42
CA ASP A 125 -14.57 7.44 13.74
C ASP A 125 -13.57 6.86 14.73
N THR A 126 -12.28 6.87 14.40
CA THR A 126 -11.25 6.31 15.30
C THR A 126 -11.11 7.09 16.59
N THR A 127 -11.61 8.32 16.66
CA THR A 127 -11.61 9.16 17.88
C THR A 127 -12.85 8.97 18.76
N ASP A 128 -13.82 8.15 18.33
CA ASP A 128 -14.95 7.75 19.16
C ASP A 128 -14.50 6.73 20.22
N GLU A 129 -14.86 6.96 21.48
CA GLU A 129 -14.58 6.08 22.61
C GLU A 129 -15.10 4.65 22.38
N LYS A 130 -16.21 4.52 21.67
CA LYS A 130 -16.76 3.21 21.28
C LYS A 130 -15.88 2.46 20.27
N PHE A 131 -15.04 3.18 19.52
CA PHE A 131 -14.08 2.60 18.61
C PHE A 131 -12.77 2.29 19.33
N TYR A 132 -12.10 3.28 19.94
CA TYR A 132 -10.76 3.07 20.47
C TYR A 132 -10.72 2.23 21.75
N LYS A 133 -11.85 2.03 22.45
CA LYS A 133 -11.99 0.98 23.45
C LYS A 133 -11.45 -0.36 22.95
N TRP A 134 -11.75 -0.70 21.70
CA TRP A 134 -11.36 -1.98 21.12
C TRP A 134 -9.93 -1.97 20.59
N THR A 135 -9.40 -0.83 20.17
CA THR A 135 -7.97 -0.67 19.91
C THR A 135 -7.16 -0.96 21.18
N GLN A 136 -7.59 -0.39 22.31
CA GLN A 136 -7.02 -0.64 23.63
C GLN A 136 -7.13 -2.12 24.05
N TRP A 137 -8.27 -2.75 23.80
CA TRP A 137 -8.49 -4.17 24.07
C TRP A 137 -7.52 -5.06 23.29
N ILE A 138 -7.36 -4.82 21.98
CA ILE A 138 -6.41 -5.58 21.15
C ILE A 138 -4.97 -5.38 21.64
N PHE A 139 -4.61 -4.15 21.97
CA PHE A 139 -3.30 -3.84 22.55
C PHE A 139 -3.04 -4.61 23.85
N LEU A 140 -4.01 -4.64 24.77
CA LEU A 140 -3.89 -5.42 26.00
C LEU A 140 -3.76 -6.91 25.76
N LYS A 141 -4.46 -7.45 24.76
CA LYS A 141 -4.26 -8.86 24.34
C LYS A 141 -2.85 -9.13 23.83
N MET A 142 -2.25 -8.19 23.07
CA MET A 142 -0.84 -8.27 22.67
C MET A 142 0.09 -8.18 23.87
N PHE A 143 -0.19 -7.30 24.83
CA PHE A 143 0.57 -7.19 26.08
C PHE A 143 0.54 -8.48 26.90
N GLU A 144 -0.62 -9.09 27.10
CA GLU A 144 -0.79 -10.38 27.78
C GLU A 144 0.00 -11.53 27.11
N LYS A 145 0.12 -11.49 25.78
CA LYS A 145 0.87 -12.48 25.00
C LYS A 145 2.37 -12.18 24.92
N GLY A 146 2.85 -11.13 25.59
CA GLY A 146 4.28 -10.76 25.60
C GLY A 146 4.78 -10.16 24.27
N LEU A 147 3.86 -9.73 23.40
CA LEU A 147 4.19 -9.05 22.14
C LEU A 147 4.45 -7.56 22.33
N VAL A 148 4.15 -7.00 23.50
CA VAL A 148 4.44 -5.61 23.88
C VAL A 148 5.58 -5.59 24.87
N PHE A 149 6.62 -4.83 24.60
CA PHE A 149 7.72 -4.64 25.55
C PHE A 149 8.19 -3.18 25.55
N ARG A 150 8.92 -2.81 26.58
CA ARG A 150 9.48 -1.46 26.76
C ARG A 150 10.98 -1.54 26.83
N ASP A 151 11.67 -0.69 26.05
CA ASP A 151 13.12 -0.65 26.03
C ASP A 151 13.61 0.79 25.83
N THR A 152 14.84 1.04 26.30
CA THR A 152 15.55 2.31 26.09
C THR A 152 16.58 2.13 24.99
N ALA A 153 16.32 2.75 23.87
CA ALA A 153 17.13 2.61 22.66
C ALA A 153 17.33 3.96 21.96
N LEU A 154 18.30 4.00 21.05
CA LEU A 154 18.39 5.09 20.07
C LEU A 154 17.23 4.92 19.08
N VAL A 155 16.35 5.91 19.06
CA VAL A 155 15.17 5.92 18.21
C VAL A 155 15.16 7.12 17.28
N ASN A 156 14.43 6.99 16.18
CA ASN A 156 14.14 8.11 15.29
C ASN A 156 13.28 9.14 16.04
N TYR A 157 13.74 10.37 16.09
CA TYR A 157 13.05 11.46 16.76
C TYR A 157 12.93 12.68 15.84
N CYS A 158 11.73 13.22 15.69
CA CYS A 158 11.50 14.46 14.98
C CYS A 158 11.62 15.64 15.95
N PRO A 159 12.62 16.53 15.84
CA PRO A 159 12.77 17.66 16.75
C PRO A 159 11.70 18.74 16.53
N SER A 160 11.15 18.84 15.33
CA SER A 160 10.09 19.80 15.01
C SER A 160 8.73 19.33 15.57
N CYS A 161 8.37 18.07 15.36
CA CYS A 161 7.15 17.50 15.93
C CYS A 161 7.32 17.09 17.41
N LYS A 162 8.53 17.05 17.94
CA LYS A 162 8.88 16.61 19.31
C LYS A 162 8.34 15.21 19.63
N VAL A 163 8.53 14.25 18.74
CA VAL A 163 7.94 12.91 18.84
C VAL A 163 8.87 11.82 18.33
N VAL A 164 8.79 10.64 18.93
CA VAL A 164 9.41 9.42 18.44
C VAL A 164 8.69 8.94 17.19
N LEU A 165 9.44 8.49 16.20
CA LEU A 165 8.94 7.95 14.93
C LEU A 165 9.35 6.50 14.78
N SER A 166 8.50 5.72 14.11
CA SER A 166 8.88 4.40 13.61
C SER A 166 9.85 4.52 12.42
N ASN A 167 10.45 3.41 12.02
CA ASN A 167 11.29 3.41 10.80
C ASN A 167 10.48 3.73 9.55
N GLU A 168 9.23 3.32 9.53
CA GLU A 168 8.28 3.57 8.46
C GLU A 168 7.90 5.05 8.36
N ASP A 169 7.81 5.76 9.49
CA ASP A 169 7.45 7.18 9.57
C ASP A 169 8.65 8.13 9.33
N SER A 170 9.87 7.56 9.18
CA SER A 170 11.13 8.30 9.04
C SER A 170 11.96 7.91 7.82
N GLN A 171 11.31 7.40 6.78
CA GLN A 171 11.98 6.95 5.56
C GLN A 171 12.77 8.09 4.90
N GLY A 172 14.01 7.78 4.49
CA GLY A 172 14.91 8.77 3.90
C GLY A 172 15.44 9.83 4.87
N GLY A 173 15.37 9.56 6.20
CA GLY A 173 15.87 10.46 7.24
C GLY A 173 15.01 11.70 7.49
N LYS A 174 13.77 11.71 6.99
CA LYS A 174 12.82 12.83 7.16
C LYS A 174 11.53 12.36 7.82
N CYS A 175 10.98 13.23 8.64
CA CYS A 175 9.65 13.04 9.21
C CYS A 175 8.58 13.07 8.11
N ASP A 176 7.72 12.07 8.04
CA ASP A 176 6.67 11.97 7.03
C ASP A 176 5.58 13.04 7.18
N ILE A 177 5.46 13.65 8.37
CA ILE A 177 4.45 14.67 8.69
C ILE A 177 4.92 16.09 8.37
N CYS A 178 6.10 16.50 8.91
CA CYS A 178 6.60 17.87 8.78
C CYS A 178 7.78 18.02 7.83
N HIS A 179 8.31 16.90 7.30
CA HIS A 179 9.46 16.80 6.40
C HIS A 179 10.79 17.34 6.97
N SER A 180 10.85 17.65 8.28
CA SER A 180 12.09 18.00 8.97
C SER A 180 13.02 16.80 9.07
N GLU A 181 14.32 17.08 9.18
CA GLU A 181 15.32 16.04 9.42
C GLU A 181 15.08 15.33 10.76
N VAL A 182 15.20 14.02 10.73
CA VAL A 182 15.04 13.14 11.89
C VAL A 182 16.42 12.91 12.51
N VAL A 183 16.49 12.97 13.84
CA VAL A 183 17.71 12.72 14.61
C VAL A 183 17.57 11.46 15.43
N GLN A 184 18.70 10.87 15.82
CA GLN A 184 18.73 9.76 16.78
C GLN A 184 18.72 10.30 18.20
N LYS A 185 17.78 9.85 19.02
CA LYS A 185 17.69 10.24 20.45
C LYS A 185 17.47 9.01 21.32
N SER A 186 18.18 8.90 22.43
CA SER A 186 17.93 7.85 23.42
C SER A 186 16.60 8.14 24.12
N LYS A 187 15.64 7.24 23.99
CA LYS A 187 14.31 7.33 24.61
C LYS A 187 13.85 5.93 25.05
N THR A 188 13.06 5.90 26.09
CA THR A 188 12.32 4.69 26.47
C THR A 188 11.04 4.62 25.68
N VAL A 189 10.84 3.53 24.96
CA VAL A 189 9.79 3.36 23.94
C VAL A 189 9.08 2.03 24.15
N TRP A 190 7.78 2.01 23.88
CA TRP A 190 7.01 0.78 23.73
C TRP A 190 7.18 0.23 22.31
N TYR A 191 7.39 -1.06 22.22
CA TYR A 191 7.53 -1.79 20.96
C TYR A 191 6.47 -2.87 20.86
N LEU A 192 5.96 -3.08 19.63
CA LEU A 192 5.26 -4.30 19.27
C LEU A 192 6.21 -5.23 18.51
N LYS A 193 6.30 -6.49 18.94
CA LYS A 193 7.17 -7.52 18.33
C LYS A 193 6.62 -8.01 16.99
N ILE A 194 6.53 -7.12 16.02
CA ILE A 194 6.06 -7.45 14.66
C ILE A 194 7.00 -8.44 13.98
N THR A 195 8.27 -8.48 14.37
CA THR A 195 9.27 -9.40 13.82
C THR A 195 8.93 -10.87 14.09
N GLU A 196 8.22 -11.18 15.19
CA GLU A 196 7.73 -12.54 15.47
C GLU A 196 6.69 -13.02 14.45
N TYR A 197 6.08 -12.09 13.71
CA TYR A 197 5.12 -12.37 12.66
C TYR A 197 5.71 -12.28 11.25
N ALA A 198 6.98 -11.95 11.09
CA ALA A 198 7.64 -11.73 9.81
C ALA A 198 7.47 -12.91 8.84
N ASP A 199 7.71 -14.14 9.30
CA ASP A 199 7.54 -15.34 8.48
C ASP A 199 6.07 -15.58 8.09
N LYS A 200 5.13 -15.38 9.01
CA LYS A 200 3.70 -15.50 8.73
C LYS A 200 3.23 -14.45 7.71
N LEU A 201 3.75 -13.22 7.83
CA LEU A 201 3.46 -12.13 6.87
C LEU A 201 4.00 -12.46 5.47
N LEU A 202 5.22 -13.00 5.36
CA LEU A 202 5.79 -13.44 4.07
C LEU A 202 4.99 -14.62 3.47
N GLN A 203 4.64 -15.59 4.30
CA GLN A 203 3.89 -16.75 3.83
C GLN A 203 2.52 -16.36 3.31
N GLY A 204 1.81 -15.48 4.00
CA GLY A 204 0.47 -15.03 3.61
C GLY A 204 0.42 -14.30 2.28
N LEU A 205 1.53 -13.72 1.80
CA LEU A 205 1.58 -13.11 0.46
C LEU A 205 1.35 -14.11 -0.67
N LYS A 206 1.52 -15.42 -0.42
CA LYS A 206 1.27 -16.47 -1.41
C LYS A 206 -0.21 -16.74 -1.64
N ASP A 207 -1.03 -16.46 -0.63
CA ASP A 207 -2.45 -16.83 -0.57
C ASP A 207 -3.39 -15.69 -0.99
N VAL A 208 -2.84 -14.52 -1.34
CA VAL A 208 -3.61 -13.31 -1.68
C VAL A 208 -3.39 -12.85 -3.12
N ASP A 209 -4.41 -12.22 -3.71
CA ASP A 209 -4.35 -11.62 -5.05
C ASP A 209 -3.91 -10.15 -4.95
N TYR A 210 -2.60 -9.94 -4.71
CA TYR A 210 -1.98 -8.63 -4.72
C TYR A 210 -1.10 -8.45 -5.95
N PRO A 211 -0.99 -7.22 -6.49
CA PRO A 211 -0.05 -6.92 -7.56
C PRO A 211 1.38 -7.35 -7.22
N ALA A 212 2.13 -7.83 -8.21
CA ALA A 212 3.48 -8.35 -8.01
C ALA A 212 4.43 -7.33 -7.35
N ASN A 213 4.32 -6.05 -7.73
CA ASN A 213 5.11 -4.97 -7.13
C ASN A 213 4.76 -4.71 -5.64
N VAL A 214 3.51 -4.92 -5.23
CA VAL A 214 3.09 -4.84 -3.83
C VAL A 214 3.72 -5.96 -3.01
N LYS A 215 3.61 -7.20 -3.50
CA LYS A 215 4.23 -8.36 -2.85
C LYS A 215 5.74 -8.16 -2.71
N GLN A 216 6.41 -7.76 -3.79
CA GLN A 216 7.85 -7.52 -3.81
C GLN A 216 8.28 -6.41 -2.83
N GLN A 217 7.50 -5.32 -2.72
CA GLN A 217 7.82 -4.26 -1.76
C GLN A 217 7.69 -4.74 -0.32
N GLN A 218 6.66 -5.52 0.02
CA GLN A 218 6.52 -6.08 1.36
C GLN A 218 7.62 -7.11 1.66
N GLU A 219 7.94 -7.99 0.71
CA GLU A 219 9.06 -8.93 0.84
C GLU A 219 10.39 -8.21 1.09
N ASN A 220 10.68 -7.17 0.32
CA ASN A 220 11.89 -6.36 0.47
C ASN A 220 11.92 -5.58 1.80
N TRP A 221 10.77 -5.13 2.28
CA TRP A 221 10.65 -4.42 3.54
C TRP A 221 10.87 -5.34 4.72
N ILE A 222 10.22 -6.50 4.74
CA ILE A 222 10.42 -7.53 5.75
C ILE A 222 11.85 -8.06 5.66
N GLY A 223 12.38 -8.24 4.45
CA GLY A 223 13.78 -8.49 4.16
C GLY A 223 14.34 -9.69 4.90
N LYS A 224 13.66 -10.85 4.78
CA LYS A 224 14.15 -12.10 5.36
C LYS A 224 15.48 -12.50 4.74
N SER A 225 16.49 -12.69 5.56
CA SER A 225 17.76 -13.26 5.17
C SER A 225 18.07 -14.52 5.99
N THR A 226 18.59 -15.52 5.32
CA THR A 226 19.08 -16.76 5.95
C THR A 226 20.59 -16.78 5.91
N GLY A 227 21.22 -17.19 7.00
CA GLY A 227 22.65 -17.21 7.12
C GLY A 227 23.10 -17.94 8.38
N ALA A 228 24.13 -17.41 9.04
CA ALA A 228 24.65 -17.95 10.29
C ALA A 228 25.03 -16.82 11.25
N PHE A 229 24.80 -17.07 12.53
CA PHE A 229 25.45 -16.34 13.61
C PHE A 229 26.79 -17.02 13.90
N VAL A 230 27.86 -16.24 13.98
CA VAL A 230 29.20 -16.75 14.21
C VAL A 230 29.87 -15.90 15.29
N ASN A 231 30.49 -16.58 16.27
CA ASN A 231 31.19 -15.95 17.37
C ASN A 231 32.71 -15.90 17.08
N PHE A 232 33.26 -14.71 17.16
CA PHE A 232 34.70 -14.45 17.10
C PHE A 232 35.17 -14.12 18.51
N ASP A 233 36.14 -14.89 19.02
CA ASP A 233 36.74 -14.57 20.29
C ASP A 233 37.58 -13.29 20.17
N VAL A 234 37.59 -12.48 21.23
CA VAL A 234 38.44 -11.29 21.30
C VAL A 234 39.70 -11.64 22.10
N ASP A 235 40.87 -11.56 21.43
CA ASP A 235 42.15 -11.97 21.98
C ASP A 235 42.46 -11.33 23.32
N GLY A 236 42.86 -12.13 24.28
CA GLY A 236 43.25 -11.69 25.64
C GLY A 236 42.04 -11.20 26.48
N THR A 237 40.85 -11.61 26.15
CA THR A 237 39.59 -11.33 26.89
C THR A 237 38.69 -12.56 26.92
N ASP A 238 37.62 -12.52 27.73
CA ASP A 238 36.58 -13.55 27.77
C ASP A 238 35.40 -13.20 26.83
N GLU A 239 35.55 -12.14 26.00
CA GLU A 239 34.47 -11.64 25.14
C GLU A 239 34.43 -12.35 23.79
N LYS A 240 33.21 -12.42 23.26
CA LYS A 240 32.96 -12.89 21.91
C LYS A 240 32.17 -11.81 21.13
N LEU A 241 32.68 -11.51 19.96
CA LEU A 241 31.91 -10.71 19.00
C LEU A 241 31.07 -11.65 18.14
N GLN A 242 29.77 -11.62 18.33
CA GLN A 242 28.85 -12.34 17.47
C GLN A 242 28.53 -11.51 16.22
N ILE A 243 28.69 -12.14 15.06
CA ILE A 243 28.28 -11.54 13.78
C ILE A 243 27.16 -12.36 13.15
N TYR A 244 26.41 -11.71 12.25
CA TYR A 244 25.51 -12.41 11.34
C TYR A 244 26.02 -12.27 9.91
N THR A 245 26.03 -13.37 9.16
CA THR A 245 26.42 -13.35 7.75
C THR A 245 25.53 -14.25 6.90
N THR A 246 25.17 -13.77 5.69
CA THR A 246 24.52 -14.59 4.66
C THR A 246 25.50 -15.43 3.85
N ARG A 247 26.82 -15.20 4.07
CA ARG A 247 27.93 -15.85 3.37
C ARG A 247 28.91 -16.52 4.35
N PRO A 248 28.45 -17.45 5.21
CA PRO A 248 29.35 -18.15 6.12
C PRO A 248 30.44 -18.96 5.37
N ASP A 249 30.18 -19.38 4.13
CA ASP A 249 31.14 -20.04 3.26
C ASP A 249 32.43 -19.24 3.03
N THR A 250 32.41 -17.90 3.21
CA THR A 250 33.56 -17.03 3.01
C THR A 250 34.40 -16.77 4.28
N LEU A 251 34.11 -17.42 5.41
CA LEU A 251 34.76 -17.20 6.70
C LEU A 251 36.29 -17.33 6.66
N PHE A 252 36.83 -18.20 5.83
CA PHE A 252 38.28 -18.31 5.65
C PHE A 252 38.94 -17.07 5.04
N GLY A 253 38.14 -16.23 4.34
CA GLY A 253 38.57 -14.98 3.71
C GLY A 253 38.41 -13.74 4.60
N VAL A 254 37.97 -13.91 5.84
CA VAL A 254 37.84 -12.80 6.80
C VAL A 254 39.21 -12.30 7.24
N THR A 255 39.49 -11.03 6.99
CA THR A 255 40.76 -10.41 7.30
C THR A 255 40.67 -9.28 8.32
N PHE A 256 39.46 -8.78 8.61
CA PHE A 256 39.23 -7.82 9.70
C PHE A 256 37.78 -7.90 10.17
N MET A 257 37.50 -7.26 11.27
CA MET A 257 36.15 -7.05 11.82
C MET A 257 35.90 -5.57 11.94
N VAL A 258 34.62 -5.21 11.85
CA VAL A 258 34.16 -3.84 12.11
C VAL A 258 33.01 -3.88 13.11
N ILE A 259 33.13 -3.03 14.13
CA ILE A 259 32.04 -2.85 15.11
C ILE A 259 31.47 -1.44 15.06
N ALA A 260 30.27 -1.30 15.55
CA ALA A 260 29.63 0.00 15.68
C ALA A 260 30.45 0.94 16.60
N PRO A 261 30.53 2.24 16.32
CA PRO A 261 31.19 3.20 17.22
C PRO A 261 30.61 3.17 18.65
N GLU A 262 29.33 2.82 18.79
CA GLU A 262 28.64 2.73 20.08
C GLU A 262 28.75 1.36 20.76
N HIS A 263 29.50 0.42 20.20
CA HIS A 263 29.58 -0.95 20.72
C HIS A 263 30.11 -1.01 22.16
N PRO A 264 29.44 -1.72 23.09
CA PRO A 264 29.84 -1.78 24.52
C PRO A 264 31.24 -2.30 24.77
N LEU A 265 31.81 -3.11 23.88
CA LEU A 265 33.18 -3.64 23.97
C LEU A 265 34.20 -2.52 24.17
N ILE A 266 34.01 -1.36 23.55
CA ILE A 266 34.94 -0.22 23.57
C ILE A 266 35.05 0.35 25.00
N ASP A 267 33.92 0.55 25.64
CA ASP A 267 33.89 1.13 26.98
C ASP A 267 34.33 0.11 28.04
N LYS A 268 33.96 -1.18 27.82
CA LYS A 268 34.32 -2.28 28.73
C LYS A 268 35.85 -2.54 28.80
N TYR A 269 36.56 -2.36 27.69
CA TYR A 269 38.00 -2.60 27.59
C TYR A 269 38.78 -1.34 27.26
N ALA A 270 38.27 -0.18 27.70
CA ALA A 270 38.91 1.11 27.46
C ALA A 270 40.37 1.19 27.99
N ASP A 271 40.70 0.47 29.05
CA ASP A 271 42.02 0.34 29.62
C ASP A 271 43.05 -0.45 28.79
N LYS A 272 42.53 -1.33 27.89
CA LYS A 272 43.36 -2.11 26.96
C LYS A 272 43.54 -1.43 25.60
N ILE A 273 42.79 -0.36 25.34
CA ILE A 273 42.79 0.33 24.04
C ILE A 273 43.79 1.48 24.07
N ALA A 274 44.87 1.34 23.29
CA ALA A 274 45.96 2.30 23.29
C ALA A 274 45.63 3.65 22.66
N ASN A 275 44.71 3.67 21.66
CA ASN A 275 44.34 4.87 20.91
C ASN A 275 42.90 5.37 21.24
N MET A 276 42.54 5.32 22.53
CA MET A 276 41.18 5.65 22.98
C MET A 276 40.74 7.09 22.63
N ASP A 277 41.68 8.05 22.58
CA ASP A 277 41.39 9.44 22.20
C ASP A 277 40.91 9.56 20.73
N ALA A 278 41.53 8.82 19.83
CA ALA A 278 41.11 8.77 18.42
C ALA A 278 39.74 8.14 18.29
N ILE A 279 39.44 7.10 19.06
CA ILE A 279 38.13 6.44 19.10
C ILE A 279 37.05 7.38 19.61
N LYS A 280 37.30 8.11 20.70
CA LYS A 280 36.35 9.11 21.23
C LYS A 280 36.06 10.23 20.24
N ALA A 281 37.07 10.73 19.55
CA ALA A 281 36.93 11.74 18.52
C ALA A 281 36.02 11.24 17.36
N TYR A 282 36.29 10.03 16.88
CA TYR A 282 35.49 9.40 15.82
C TYR A 282 34.03 9.12 16.25
N ARG A 283 33.84 8.64 17.49
CA ARG A 283 32.47 8.46 18.06
C ARG A 283 31.71 9.78 18.07
N THR A 284 32.35 10.88 18.46
CA THR A 284 31.71 12.20 18.47
C THR A 284 31.36 12.69 17.07
N GLU A 285 32.16 12.37 16.06
CA GLU A 285 31.85 12.67 14.67
C GLU A 285 30.66 11.83 14.18
N CYS A 286 30.66 10.52 14.47
CA CYS A 286 29.56 9.62 14.08
C CYS A 286 28.22 10.02 14.70
N GLN A 287 28.21 10.51 15.94
CA GLN A 287 26.98 10.97 16.62
C GLN A 287 26.31 12.18 15.95
N LYS A 288 27.03 12.94 15.13
CA LYS A 288 26.49 14.07 14.37
C LYS A 288 25.79 13.64 13.08
N LYS A 289 26.02 12.40 12.63
CA LYS A 289 25.48 11.85 11.38
C LYS A 289 24.17 11.13 11.64
N THR A 290 23.19 11.33 10.76
CA THR A 290 21.96 10.54 10.74
C THR A 290 22.22 9.11 10.28
N GLU A 291 21.31 8.17 10.55
CA GLU A 291 21.41 6.79 10.05
C GLU A 291 21.49 6.76 8.51
N PHE A 292 20.75 7.63 7.85
CA PHE A 292 20.76 7.75 6.39
C PHE A 292 22.13 8.21 5.86
N GLU A 293 22.74 9.22 6.49
CA GLU A 293 24.11 9.67 6.14
C GLU A 293 25.13 8.59 6.37
N ARG A 294 25.03 7.83 7.48
CA ARG A 294 25.94 6.74 7.81
C ARG A 294 25.86 5.55 6.85
N THR A 295 24.67 5.27 6.26
CA THR A 295 24.44 4.05 5.45
C THR A 295 24.30 4.29 3.96
N GLN A 296 23.82 5.45 3.52
CA GLN A 296 23.45 5.70 2.12
C GLN A 296 24.31 6.76 1.42
N LEU A 297 24.83 7.76 2.14
CA LEU A 297 25.54 8.89 1.53
C LEU A 297 27.07 8.78 1.56
N VAL A 298 27.64 7.74 2.18
CA VAL A 298 29.08 7.62 2.38
C VAL A 298 29.80 7.28 1.08
N LYS A 299 30.54 8.24 0.51
CA LYS A 299 31.47 8.01 -0.59
C LYS A 299 32.86 7.61 -0.12
N ASP A 300 33.35 8.18 0.99
CA ASP A 300 34.67 7.91 1.54
C ASP A 300 34.59 6.93 2.71
N LYS A 301 35.46 5.91 2.69
CA LYS A 301 35.56 4.92 3.77
C LYS A 301 36.26 5.53 4.96
N THR A 302 35.55 5.76 6.05
CA THR A 302 36.10 6.24 7.31
C THR A 302 36.02 5.16 8.38
N GLY A 303 36.97 5.19 9.31
CA GLY A 303 37.02 4.24 10.41
C GLY A 303 38.30 4.44 11.26
N VAL A 304 38.33 3.81 12.42
CA VAL A 304 39.50 3.82 13.31
C VAL A 304 39.80 2.40 13.75
N LYS A 305 41.07 1.95 13.60
CA LYS A 305 41.52 0.68 14.13
C LYS A 305 41.55 0.74 15.65
N ILE A 306 41.06 -0.29 16.33
CA ILE A 306 41.18 -0.43 17.77
C ILE A 306 42.54 -1.02 18.07
N GLU A 307 43.45 -0.24 18.65
CA GLU A 307 44.76 -0.71 19.05
C GLU A 307 44.71 -1.37 20.42
N GLY A 308 45.14 -2.66 20.48
CA GLY A 308 45.13 -3.45 21.70
C GLY A 308 44.07 -4.54 21.77
N LEU A 309 43.11 -4.55 20.86
CA LEU A 309 42.13 -5.63 20.72
C LEU A 309 42.19 -6.23 19.31
N MET A 310 42.13 -7.56 19.24
CA MET A 310 42.12 -8.35 17.99
C MET A 310 40.99 -9.37 18.06
N GLY A 311 40.33 -9.59 16.94
CA GLY A 311 39.42 -10.72 16.79
C GLY A 311 40.17 -12.00 16.41
N ILE A 312 39.65 -13.17 16.78
CA ILE A 312 40.21 -14.45 16.38
C ILE A 312 39.25 -15.10 15.39
N ASN A 313 39.69 -15.31 14.16
CA ASN A 313 38.90 -16.01 13.16
C ASN A 313 38.69 -17.47 13.58
N PRO A 314 37.42 -17.91 13.82
CA PRO A 314 37.16 -19.25 14.36
C PRO A 314 37.55 -20.39 13.40
N MET A 315 37.67 -20.15 12.08
CA MET A 315 37.99 -21.19 11.10
C MET A 315 39.48 -21.50 11.01
N ASN A 316 40.33 -20.50 11.18
CA ASN A 316 41.79 -20.68 10.98
C ASN A 316 42.66 -20.20 12.16
N GLY A 317 42.03 -19.72 13.24
CA GLY A 317 42.72 -19.23 14.45
C GLY A 317 43.55 -17.96 14.25
N LYS A 318 43.48 -17.31 13.09
CA LYS A 318 44.27 -16.08 12.84
C LYS A 318 43.71 -14.91 13.63
N LYS A 319 44.60 -14.11 14.18
CA LYS A 319 44.27 -12.80 14.79
C LYS A 319 44.07 -11.78 13.70
N ILE A 320 42.92 -11.09 13.73
CA ILE A 320 42.51 -10.09 12.76
C ILE A 320 42.20 -8.77 13.46
N PRO A 321 42.52 -7.61 12.86
CA PRO A 321 42.23 -6.31 13.44
C PRO A 321 40.74 -6.03 13.57
N ILE A 322 40.38 -5.29 14.61
CA ILE A 322 39.02 -4.77 14.83
C ILE A 322 39.04 -3.27 14.54
N PHE A 323 38.09 -2.80 13.76
CA PHE A 323 37.86 -1.39 13.45
C PHE A 323 36.53 -0.93 14.02
N ILE A 324 36.38 0.38 14.25
CA ILE A 324 35.10 1.05 14.35
C ILE A 324 34.83 1.77 13.03
N ALA A 325 33.61 1.73 12.52
CA ALA A 325 33.23 2.50 11.34
C ALA A 325 31.76 2.93 11.41
N ASP A 326 31.47 4.06 10.82
CA ASP A 326 30.15 4.68 10.89
C ASP A 326 29.04 3.89 10.20
N TYR A 327 29.35 3.06 9.20
CA TYR A 327 28.38 2.24 8.47
C TYR A 327 27.90 0.99 9.24
N VAL A 328 28.53 0.66 10.38
CA VAL A 328 28.06 -0.41 11.26
C VAL A 328 27.22 0.18 12.38
N MET A 329 26.01 -0.36 12.57
CA MET A 329 25.01 0.17 13.48
C MET A 329 24.68 -0.85 14.57
N MET A 330 24.54 -0.39 15.82
CA MET A 330 24.07 -1.25 16.92
C MET A 330 22.65 -1.75 16.72
N GLY A 331 21.81 -0.98 16.06
CA GLY A 331 20.43 -1.34 15.79
C GLY A 331 20.25 -2.33 14.61
N TYR A 332 21.32 -2.76 13.95
CA TYR A 332 21.27 -3.69 12.83
C TYR A 332 22.18 -4.89 13.08
N GLY A 333 21.59 -6.05 13.28
CA GLY A 333 22.31 -7.26 13.64
C GLY A 333 22.86 -7.20 15.08
N THR A 334 24.13 -7.57 15.23
CA THR A 334 24.83 -7.65 16.52
C THR A 334 25.68 -6.43 16.84
N GLY A 335 25.67 -5.41 15.97
CA GLY A 335 26.59 -4.26 16.05
C GLY A 335 28.03 -4.61 15.67
N ALA A 336 28.28 -5.81 15.15
CA ALA A 336 29.59 -6.30 14.67
C ALA A 336 29.41 -7.01 13.32
N ILE A 337 30.36 -6.87 12.43
CA ILE A 337 30.40 -7.56 11.14
C ILE A 337 31.81 -8.16 10.92
N MET A 338 31.84 -9.27 10.21
CA MET A 338 33.08 -9.78 9.60
C MET A 338 33.27 -9.11 8.23
N ALA A 339 34.48 -8.88 7.82
CA ALA A 339 34.81 -8.29 6.52
C ALA A 339 35.60 -9.26 5.64
N VAL A 340 35.12 -9.42 4.41
CA VAL A 340 35.70 -10.34 3.40
C VAL A 340 36.03 -9.53 2.13
N PRO A 341 37.17 -8.81 2.13
CA PRO A 341 37.46 -7.83 1.08
C PRO A 341 37.59 -8.43 -0.32
N ALA A 342 37.94 -9.70 -0.45
CA ALA A 342 37.99 -10.35 -1.75
C ALA A 342 36.60 -10.54 -2.40
N HIS A 343 35.50 -10.53 -1.61
CA HIS A 343 34.16 -10.93 -2.06
C HIS A 343 33.05 -9.95 -1.67
N ASP A 344 33.37 -8.81 -1.06
CA ASP A 344 32.47 -7.67 -0.83
C ASP A 344 33.18 -6.38 -1.23
N GLN A 345 32.56 -5.58 -2.10
CA GLN A 345 33.18 -4.38 -2.63
C GLN A 345 33.39 -3.29 -1.56
N ARG A 346 32.51 -3.20 -0.57
CA ARG A 346 32.65 -2.23 0.53
C ARG A 346 33.84 -2.60 1.43
N ASP A 347 33.98 -3.88 1.71
CA ASP A 347 35.11 -4.41 2.49
C ASP A 347 36.43 -4.28 1.72
N TYR A 348 36.37 -4.45 0.39
CA TYR A 348 37.53 -4.25 -0.50
C TYR A 348 38.05 -2.81 -0.45
N ASP A 349 37.12 -1.85 -0.64
CA ASP A 349 37.46 -0.42 -0.61
C ASP A 349 38.05 -0.02 0.75
N PHE A 350 37.45 -0.55 1.84
CA PHE A 350 37.94 -0.33 3.19
C PHE A 350 39.35 -0.94 3.39
N ALA A 351 39.53 -2.20 2.99
CA ALA A 351 40.81 -2.89 3.08
C ALA A 351 41.92 -2.15 2.32
N LYS A 352 41.65 -1.63 1.13
CA LYS A 352 42.56 -0.80 0.36
C LYS A 352 42.90 0.51 1.06
N ALA A 353 41.92 1.17 1.66
CA ALA A 353 42.12 2.45 2.37
C ALA A 353 42.97 2.28 3.65
N PHE A 354 42.79 1.16 4.35
CA PHE A 354 43.46 0.91 5.64
C PHE A 354 44.64 -0.08 5.56
N GLY A 355 45.00 -0.57 4.36
CA GLY A 355 46.13 -1.48 4.16
C GLY A 355 45.95 -2.86 4.79
N VAL A 356 44.71 -3.38 4.77
CA VAL A 356 44.40 -4.72 5.28
C VAL A 356 44.52 -5.77 4.17
N ASP A 357 44.94 -6.99 4.53
CA ASP A 357 45.10 -8.12 3.58
C ASP A 357 43.78 -8.47 2.89
N ILE A 358 43.90 -8.90 1.63
CA ILE A 358 42.79 -9.39 0.82
C ILE A 358 43.04 -10.85 0.44
N ILE A 359 42.22 -11.76 0.96
CA ILE A 359 42.37 -13.21 0.76
C ILE A 359 41.21 -13.73 -0.09
N GLN A 360 41.52 -14.24 -1.29
CA GLN A 360 40.54 -14.82 -2.18
C GLN A 360 40.15 -16.23 -1.72
N VAL A 361 38.86 -16.49 -1.54
CA VAL A 361 38.30 -17.81 -1.17
C VAL A 361 37.29 -18.34 -2.19
N ILE A 362 36.94 -17.57 -3.19
CA ILE A 362 36.14 -17.98 -4.36
C ILE A 362 36.95 -17.64 -5.60
N LYS A 363 37.21 -18.65 -6.44
CA LYS A 363 38.00 -18.51 -7.66
C LYS A 363 37.19 -17.73 -8.71
N GLY A 364 37.79 -16.66 -9.22
CA GLY A 364 37.20 -15.81 -10.26
C GLY A 364 37.61 -14.35 -10.12
N GLY A 365 37.47 -13.58 -11.17
CA GLY A 365 37.82 -12.17 -11.21
C GLY A 365 39.28 -11.85 -10.99
N ASP A 366 39.61 -10.56 -10.93
CA ASP A 366 40.94 -10.02 -10.62
C ASP A 366 40.87 -9.18 -9.35
N ILE A 367 41.10 -9.84 -8.21
CA ILE A 367 41.04 -9.20 -6.87
C ILE A 367 42.12 -8.13 -6.63
N SER A 368 43.03 -7.93 -7.58
CA SER A 368 43.97 -6.81 -7.48
C SER A 368 43.30 -5.47 -7.81
N LYS A 369 42.18 -5.50 -8.56
CA LYS A 369 41.43 -4.33 -9.06
C LYS A 369 40.13 -4.07 -8.29
N GLU A 370 39.35 -5.13 -8.01
CA GLU A 370 38.05 -5.04 -7.37
C GLU A 370 37.69 -6.35 -6.67
N ALA A 371 36.66 -6.33 -5.83
CA ALA A 371 36.13 -7.53 -5.21
C ALA A 371 35.44 -8.44 -6.23
N TYR A 372 35.62 -9.75 -6.13
CA TYR A 372 34.86 -10.72 -6.91
C TYR A 372 33.61 -11.16 -6.16
N THR A 373 32.45 -10.70 -6.61
CA THR A 373 31.15 -10.99 -5.97
C THR A 373 30.37 -12.13 -6.64
N GLY A 374 30.96 -12.74 -7.70
CA GLY A 374 30.36 -13.84 -8.46
C GLY A 374 30.44 -15.19 -7.75
N ASP A 375 29.81 -16.20 -8.36
CA ASP A 375 29.92 -17.58 -7.95
C ASP A 375 31.19 -18.24 -8.57
N GLY A 376 31.74 -19.23 -7.91
CA GLY A 376 32.96 -19.94 -8.38
C GLY A 376 33.35 -21.10 -7.47
N GLU A 377 34.45 -21.74 -7.81
CA GLU A 377 35.04 -22.81 -7.02
C GLU A 377 35.66 -22.25 -5.72
N MET A 378 35.33 -22.88 -4.58
CA MET A 378 35.94 -22.53 -3.30
C MET A 378 37.45 -22.92 -3.28
N ILE A 379 38.28 -21.95 -2.90
CA ILE A 379 39.74 -22.08 -2.76
C ILE A 379 40.18 -21.48 -1.42
N ASN A 380 41.37 -21.83 -0.94
CA ASN A 380 41.93 -21.30 0.33
C ASN A 380 40.99 -21.45 1.53
N SER A 381 40.10 -22.46 1.51
CA SER A 381 39.01 -22.65 2.47
C SER A 381 39.00 -24.09 3.03
N GLU A 382 40.16 -24.77 3.13
CA GLU A 382 40.35 -26.09 3.71
C GLU A 382 39.31 -27.12 3.24
N PHE A 383 38.40 -27.55 4.11
CA PHE A 383 37.35 -28.55 3.82
C PHE A 383 36.29 -28.09 2.80
N LEU A 384 36.25 -26.80 2.45
CA LEU A 384 35.38 -26.28 1.39
C LEU A 384 36.04 -26.24 0.01
N ASN A 385 37.37 -26.42 -0.06
CA ASN A 385 38.07 -26.38 -1.36
C ASN A 385 37.45 -27.34 -2.37
N GLY A 386 37.22 -26.87 -3.59
CA GLY A 386 36.62 -27.65 -4.65
C GLY A 386 35.09 -27.61 -4.71
N PHE A 387 34.41 -27.03 -3.71
CA PHE A 387 32.95 -26.79 -3.83
C PHE A 387 32.68 -25.73 -4.89
N THR A 388 31.76 -26.03 -5.81
CA THR A 388 31.35 -25.11 -6.90
C THR A 388 29.93 -24.60 -6.74
N ASN A 389 29.14 -25.22 -5.86
CA ASN A 389 27.78 -24.80 -5.56
C ASN A 389 27.72 -23.99 -4.27
N LYS A 390 27.32 -22.78 -4.36
CA LYS A 390 27.19 -21.83 -3.24
C LYS A 390 26.31 -22.36 -2.09
N LYS A 391 25.16 -22.98 -2.41
CA LYS A 391 24.26 -23.51 -1.38
C LYS A 391 24.91 -24.63 -0.57
N ASP A 392 25.64 -25.51 -1.26
CA ASP A 392 26.31 -26.65 -0.63
C ASP A 392 27.49 -26.18 0.24
N SER A 393 28.24 -25.18 -0.23
CA SER A 393 29.31 -24.53 0.54
C SER A 393 28.79 -23.90 1.83
N ILE A 394 27.70 -23.15 1.73
CA ILE A 394 27.02 -22.51 2.89
C ILE A 394 26.54 -23.59 3.87
N ALA A 395 25.82 -24.61 3.37
CA ALA A 395 25.32 -25.70 4.21
C ALA A 395 26.44 -26.42 4.95
N ARG A 396 27.51 -26.77 4.24
CA ARG A 396 28.67 -27.45 4.82
C ARG A 396 29.39 -26.58 5.85
N MET A 397 29.51 -25.28 5.62
CA MET A 397 30.10 -24.37 6.58
C MET A 397 29.23 -24.23 7.85
N VAL A 398 27.91 -24.14 7.69
CA VAL A 398 26.97 -24.05 8.83
C VAL A 398 27.04 -25.29 9.71
N GLU A 399 27.17 -26.48 9.11
CA GLU A 399 27.39 -27.72 9.85
C GLU A 399 28.67 -27.68 10.67
N GLU A 400 29.77 -27.18 10.10
CA GLU A 400 31.06 -27.12 10.78
C GLU A 400 31.06 -26.07 11.91
N ILE A 401 30.48 -24.88 11.68
CA ILE A 401 30.29 -23.83 12.70
C ILE A 401 29.56 -24.41 13.92
N LYS A 402 28.46 -25.13 13.68
CA LYS A 402 27.68 -25.76 14.74
C LYS A 402 28.48 -26.87 15.47
N LYS A 403 29.16 -27.71 14.72
CA LYS A 403 30.01 -28.78 15.28
C LYS A 403 31.13 -28.25 16.16
N MET A 404 31.75 -27.14 15.77
CA MET A 404 32.80 -26.45 16.56
C MET A 404 32.23 -25.67 17.75
N GLY A 405 30.93 -25.47 17.84
CA GLY A 405 30.26 -24.69 18.88
C GLY A 405 30.57 -23.17 18.80
N VAL A 406 31.00 -22.71 17.61
CA VAL A 406 31.33 -21.30 17.38
C VAL A 406 30.18 -20.51 16.75
N GLY A 407 29.02 -21.15 16.51
CA GLY A 407 27.85 -20.47 15.98
C GLY A 407 26.74 -21.43 15.55
N GLU A 408 25.74 -20.89 14.88
CA GLU A 408 24.55 -21.64 14.43
C GLU A 408 23.91 -21.01 13.19
N ALA A 409 23.07 -21.77 12.51
CA ALA A 409 22.20 -21.24 11.46
C ALA A 409 21.28 -20.17 12.04
N GLY A 410 21.08 -19.10 11.32
CA GLY A 410 20.25 -18.00 11.77
C GLY A 410 19.39 -17.38 10.66
N VAL A 411 18.33 -16.74 11.07
CA VAL A 411 17.48 -15.92 10.23
C VAL A 411 17.44 -14.52 10.80
N GLN A 412 17.61 -13.54 9.95
CA GLN A 412 17.40 -12.15 10.31
C GLN A 412 16.38 -11.49 9.38
N PHE A 413 15.75 -10.44 9.90
CA PHE A 413 14.84 -9.61 9.16
C PHE A 413 15.36 -8.18 9.10
N LYS A 414 15.17 -7.52 7.96
CA LYS A 414 15.45 -6.08 7.83
C LYS A 414 14.44 -5.26 8.64
N MET A 415 13.17 -5.71 8.63
CA MET A 415 12.11 -5.13 9.44
C MET A 415 12.46 -5.23 10.92
N LYS A 416 12.23 -4.15 11.67
CA LYS A 416 12.43 -4.08 13.12
C LYS A 416 11.11 -4.06 13.85
N ASP A 417 11.14 -4.32 15.15
CA ASP A 417 9.97 -4.18 16.00
C ASP A 417 9.42 -2.76 15.94
N TRP A 418 8.11 -2.67 15.95
CA TRP A 418 7.39 -1.43 15.69
C TRP A 418 7.40 -0.51 16.94
N ALA A 419 8.10 0.65 16.87
CA ALA A 419 8.05 1.69 17.88
C ALA A 419 6.64 2.30 17.94
N PHE A 420 5.90 1.95 18.99
CA PHE A 420 4.45 2.05 19.00
C PHE A 420 3.90 3.25 19.76
N ASN A 421 4.63 3.92 20.63
CA ASN A 421 4.13 5.04 21.41
C ASN A 421 4.49 6.40 20.82
N ARG A 422 3.64 7.40 21.09
CA ARG A 422 3.83 8.80 20.71
C ARG A 422 3.68 9.69 21.94
N GLN A 423 4.58 10.66 22.10
CA GLN A 423 4.56 11.66 23.18
C GLN A 423 3.62 12.81 22.79
N ARG A 424 2.35 12.46 22.52
CA ARG A 424 1.36 13.39 22.01
C ARG A 424 0.01 13.18 22.73
N TYR A 425 -0.85 14.21 22.66
CA TYR A 425 -2.17 14.18 23.29
C TYR A 425 -3.21 13.48 22.39
N TRP A 426 -3.24 13.84 21.08
CA TRP A 426 -4.29 13.39 20.18
C TRP A 426 -4.00 12.00 19.58
N GLY A 427 -4.27 10.98 20.37
CA GLY A 427 -4.08 9.57 20.02
C GLY A 427 -4.77 8.67 21.05
N GLU A 428 -4.94 7.39 20.75
CA GLU A 428 -5.52 6.44 21.69
C GLU A 428 -4.60 6.29 22.90
N PRO A 429 -5.09 6.49 24.14
CA PRO A 429 -4.29 6.27 25.35
C PRO A 429 -3.83 4.82 25.49
N ILE A 430 -2.58 4.61 25.87
CA ILE A 430 -2.04 3.29 26.17
C ILE A 430 -2.56 2.83 27.55
N PRO A 431 -3.35 1.75 27.63
CA PRO A 431 -4.05 1.36 28.85
C PRO A 431 -3.15 0.57 29.81
N LEU A 432 -2.04 1.18 30.23
CA LEU A 432 -1.05 0.60 31.15
C LEU A 432 -0.83 1.50 32.36
N VAL A 433 -0.45 0.88 33.47
CA VAL A 433 -0.16 1.54 34.77
C VAL A 433 1.22 1.11 35.25
N HIS A 434 2.04 2.08 35.67
CA HIS A 434 3.34 1.88 36.28
C HIS A 434 3.23 1.87 37.78
N CYS A 435 3.33 0.69 38.38
CA CYS A 435 3.27 0.50 39.83
C CYS A 435 4.70 0.25 40.40
N PRO A 436 5.14 0.96 41.42
CA PRO A 436 6.44 0.73 42.04
C PRO A 436 6.66 -0.69 42.57
N SER A 437 5.58 -1.36 42.99
CA SER A 437 5.63 -2.71 43.58
C SER A 437 5.36 -3.83 42.57
N CYS A 438 4.47 -3.57 41.59
CA CYS A 438 4.03 -4.60 40.65
C CYS A 438 4.65 -4.51 39.25
N GLY A 439 5.43 -3.45 38.98
CA GLY A 439 5.91 -3.14 37.66
C GLY A 439 4.80 -2.58 36.74
N VAL A 440 4.82 -2.95 35.48
CA VAL A 440 3.78 -2.53 34.51
C VAL A 440 2.57 -3.45 34.64
N VAL A 441 1.39 -2.84 34.79
CA VAL A 441 0.11 -3.53 34.99
C VAL A 441 -0.90 -3.02 33.95
N ALA A 442 -1.67 -3.92 33.35
CA ALA A 442 -2.76 -3.58 32.44
C ALA A 442 -3.94 -2.94 33.19
N VAL A 443 -4.59 -1.97 32.57
CA VAL A 443 -5.90 -1.47 32.99
C VAL A 443 -6.92 -2.62 32.82
N PRO A 444 -7.83 -2.86 33.77
CA PRO A 444 -8.87 -3.89 33.67
C PRO A 444 -9.77 -3.65 32.43
N TYR A 445 -10.21 -4.74 31.80
CA TYR A 445 -11.05 -4.65 30.59
C TYR A 445 -12.39 -3.95 30.82
N ASP A 446 -12.95 -4.04 32.00
CA ASP A 446 -14.21 -3.39 32.41
C ASP A 446 -14.06 -1.89 32.69
N GLU A 447 -12.82 -1.40 32.79
CA GLU A 447 -12.49 0.02 32.90
C GLU A 447 -12.18 0.66 31.52
N LEU A 448 -12.23 -0.11 30.44
CA LEU A 448 -12.06 0.43 29.08
C LEU A 448 -13.36 1.06 28.56
N PRO A 449 -13.28 2.17 27.80
CA PRO A 449 -12.06 2.84 27.34
C PRO A 449 -11.39 3.65 28.45
N LEU A 450 -10.04 3.67 28.44
CA LEU A 450 -9.30 4.71 29.12
C LEU A 450 -9.39 5.97 28.24
N GLU A 451 -10.18 6.94 28.68
CA GLU A 451 -10.49 8.14 27.92
C GLU A 451 -9.40 9.21 28.01
N LEU A 452 -9.29 10.03 26.94
CA LEU A 452 -8.47 11.24 26.97
C LEU A 452 -9.12 12.29 27.87
N PRO A 453 -8.36 12.93 28.80
CA PRO A 453 -8.89 14.03 29.60
C PRO A 453 -9.10 15.27 28.72
N ASP A 454 -10.16 16.03 29.00
CA ASP A 454 -10.36 17.33 28.36
C ASP A 454 -9.32 18.34 28.89
N VAL A 455 -8.48 18.87 28.00
CA VAL A 455 -7.38 19.74 28.37
C VAL A 455 -7.32 21.00 27.51
N LYS A 456 -6.95 22.11 28.14
CA LYS A 456 -6.76 23.40 27.42
C LYS A 456 -5.39 23.54 26.79
N ASN A 457 -4.38 22.88 27.34
CA ASN A 457 -3.02 22.91 26.82
C ASN A 457 -2.56 21.49 26.51
N PHE A 458 -2.32 21.22 25.26
CA PHE A 458 -1.88 19.92 24.71
C PHE A 458 -0.54 20.04 23.98
N GLU A 459 0.25 21.08 24.23
CA GLU A 459 1.59 21.22 23.65
C GLU A 459 2.58 20.25 24.33
N PRO A 460 3.39 19.51 23.55
CA PRO A 460 4.44 18.66 24.10
C PRO A 460 5.47 19.49 24.88
N GLY A 461 6.05 18.89 25.92
CA GLY A 461 7.14 19.49 26.69
C GLY A 461 8.36 19.83 25.81
N GLU A 462 9.27 20.67 26.32
CA GLU A 462 10.49 21.04 25.60
C GLU A 462 11.38 19.83 25.28
N ASP A 463 11.43 18.87 26.19
CA ASP A 463 12.17 17.60 26.02
C ASP A 463 11.38 16.53 25.22
N GLY A 464 10.20 16.89 24.67
CA GLY A 464 9.30 15.95 24.01
C GLY A 464 8.60 15.02 24.99
N GLU A 465 8.26 15.51 26.20
CA GLU A 465 7.42 14.83 27.15
C GLU A 465 5.95 14.96 26.74
N SER A 466 5.18 13.89 26.95
CA SER A 466 3.75 13.88 26.62
C SER A 466 3.00 14.96 27.39
N PRO A 467 2.07 15.70 26.75
CA PRO A 467 1.19 16.65 27.45
C PRO A 467 0.40 16.02 28.59
N LEU A 468 0.02 14.74 28.46
CA LEU A 468 -0.70 13.97 29.47
C LEU A 468 0.10 13.81 30.77
N ALA A 469 1.43 13.80 30.71
CA ALA A 469 2.31 13.67 31.88
C ALA A 469 2.19 14.86 32.86
N LYS A 470 1.67 16.00 32.40
CA LYS A 470 1.48 17.20 33.20
C LYS A 470 0.12 17.30 33.90
N ILE A 471 -0.74 16.29 33.71
CA ILE A 471 -2.12 16.27 34.22
C ILE A 471 -2.19 15.32 35.43
N ASP A 472 -2.02 15.84 36.62
CA ASP A 472 -1.99 15.05 37.87
C ASP A 472 -3.22 14.14 38.04
N SER A 473 -4.40 14.63 37.65
CA SER A 473 -5.67 13.85 37.75
C SER A 473 -5.71 12.69 36.76
N TYR A 474 -4.98 12.76 35.64
CA TYR A 474 -4.86 11.67 34.71
C TYR A 474 -3.75 10.71 35.13
N VAL A 475 -2.58 11.23 35.49
CA VAL A 475 -1.37 10.45 35.78
C VAL A 475 -1.51 9.62 37.05
N ASN A 476 -1.96 10.24 38.13
CA ASN A 476 -1.99 9.56 39.45
C ASN A 476 -3.22 8.65 39.56
N CYS A 477 -2.97 7.39 39.80
CA CYS A 477 -4.03 6.38 39.93
C CYS A 477 -3.69 5.33 41.01
N LYS A 478 -4.60 4.41 41.24
CA LYS A 478 -4.34 3.21 42.04
C LYS A 478 -3.94 2.06 41.14
N CYS A 479 -3.01 1.24 41.60
CA CYS A 479 -2.62 0.03 40.89
C CYS A 479 -3.78 -0.98 40.87
N PRO A 480 -4.24 -1.45 39.70
CA PRO A 480 -5.33 -2.43 39.65
C PRO A 480 -5.01 -3.76 40.33
N LYS A 481 -3.72 -4.10 40.50
CA LYS A 481 -3.27 -5.36 41.06
C LYS A 481 -3.11 -5.32 42.59
N CYS A 482 -2.55 -4.25 43.14
CA CYS A 482 -2.24 -4.18 44.56
C CYS A 482 -2.95 -3.02 45.31
N GLY A 483 -3.66 -2.13 44.63
CA GLY A 483 -4.34 -0.97 45.22
C GLY A 483 -3.41 0.16 45.69
N GLY A 484 -2.09 0.00 45.58
CA GLY A 484 -1.10 1.03 45.93
C GLY A 484 -1.08 2.19 44.94
N ASP A 485 -0.35 3.27 45.32
CA ASP A 485 -0.17 4.42 44.43
C ASP A 485 0.63 4.04 43.18
N ALA A 486 0.17 4.49 42.04
CA ALA A 486 0.70 4.16 40.75
C ALA A 486 0.52 5.32 39.77
N LYS A 487 1.14 5.22 38.60
CA LYS A 487 1.03 6.23 37.55
C LYS A 487 0.55 5.59 36.24
N ARG A 488 -0.43 6.22 35.58
CA ARG A 488 -0.82 5.80 34.22
C ARG A 488 0.29 6.08 33.22
N GLU A 489 0.30 5.26 32.17
CA GLU A 489 1.11 5.59 30.98
C GLU A 489 0.56 6.88 30.36
N THR A 490 1.48 7.75 29.92
CA THR A 490 1.14 9.09 29.43
C THR A 490 1.35 9.23 27.93
N ASP A 491 1.99 8.25 27.31
CA ASP A 491 2.11 8.22 25.86
C ASP A 491 0.83 7.64 25.22
N THR A 492 0.58 8.02 24.00
CA THR A 492 -0.55 7.53 23.19
C THR A 492 -0.06 6.58 22.09
N MET A 493 -0.97 5.79 21.54
CA MET A 493 -0.70 4.94 20.38
C MET A 493 -0.55 5.80 19.12
N PRO A 494 0.17 5.33 18.09
CA PRO A 494 0.20 6.01 16.80
C PRO A 494 -1.15 5.90 16.10
N GLN A 495 -1.45 6.83 15.18
CA GLN A 495 -2.67 6.76 14.34
C GLN A 495 -2.86 5.41 13.63
N TRP A 496 -1.77 4.71 13.34
CA TRP A 496 -1.80 3.39 12.72
C TRP A 496 -2.45 2.29 13.57
N ALA A 497 -2.64 2.52 14.87
CA ALA A 497 -3.31 1.55 15.75
C ALA A 497 -4.76 1.35 15.34
N GLY A 498 -5.55 2.43 15.26
CA GLY A 498 -6.94 2.37 14.82
C GLY A 498 -7.07 1.85 13.38
N SER A 499 -6.20 2.31 12.48
CA SER A 499 -6.22 1.87 11.08
C SER A 499 -5.80 0.41 10.87
N SER A 500 -5.22 -0.24 11.89
CA SER A 500 -4.80 -1.65 11.77
C SER A 500 -5.96 -2.66 11.87
N TRP A 501 -7.15 -2.25 12.29
CA TRP A 501 -8.27 -3.18 12.48
C TRP A 501 -9.65 -2.63 12.07
N TYR A 502 -9.76 -1.40 11.62
CA TYR A 502 -10.99 -0.67 11.31
C TYR A 502 -11.96 -1.45 10.40
N PHE A 503 -11.46 -2.23 9.45
CA PHE A 503 -12.24 -3.07 8.55
C PHE A 503 -13.06 -4.14 9.30
N LEU A 504 -12.64 -4.56 10.47
CA LEU A 504 -13.41 -5.44 11.34
C LEU A 504 -14.53 -4.67 12.04
N ARG A 505 -14.28 -3.41 12.45
CA ARG A 505 -15.29 -2.58 13.11
C ARG A 505 -16.45 -2.22 12.20
N TYR A 506 -16.21 -2.01 10.91
CA TYR A 506 -17.29 -1.80 9.92
C TYR A 506 -18.31 -2.94 9.88
N ILE A 507 -17.90 -4.15 10.22
CA ILE A 507 -18.80 -5.30 10.23
C ILE A 507 -19.89 -5.16 11.32
N ASP A 508 -19.54 -4.52 12.45
CA ASP A 508 -20.47 -4.39 13.60
C ASP A 508 -20.14 -3.14 14.43
N PRO A 509 -20.34 -1.92 13.87
CA PRO A 509 -19.81 -0.68 14.43
C PRO A 509 -20.45 -0.30 15.77
N ASN A 510 -21.66 -0.78 16.07
CA ASN A 510 -22.43 -0.45 17.27
C ASN A 510 -22.33 -1.50 18.36
N ASN A 511 -21.49 -2.52 18.23
CA ASN A 511 -21.32 -3.54 19.22
C ASN A 511 -20.52 -3.00 20.42
N ASP A 512 -21.10 -3.05 21.61
CA ASP A 512 -20.50 -2.61 22.86
C ASP A 512 -19.88 -3.76 23.69
N LYS A 513 -20.11 -5.01 23.27
CA LYS A 513 -19.69 -6.24 23.97
C LYS A 513 -18.44 -6.86 23.37
N ALA A 514 -18.19 -6.63 22.06
CA ALA A 514 -17.04 -7.11 21.33
C ALA A 514 -16.64 -6.09 20.25
N PHE A 515 -15.43 -6.19 19.75
CA PHE A 515 -15.00 -5.32 18.63
C PHE A 515 -15.83 -5.56 17.36
N ALA A 516 -16.37 -6.77 17.20
CA ALA A 516 -17.41 -7.15 16.26
C ALA A 516 -17.98 -8.52 16.67
N ASP A 517 -19.23 -8.82 16.34
CA ASP A 517 -19.83 -10.15 16.54
C ASP A 517 -19.11 -11.21 15.70
N ARG A 518 -18.75 -12.33 16.32
CA ARG A 518 -17.99 -13.40 15.65
C ARG A 518 -18.73 -13.98 14.45
N LYS A 519 -20.03 -14.15 14.50
CA LYS A 519 -20.82 -14.70 13.39
C LYS A 519 -20.86 -13.74 12.20
N LYS A 520 -20.90 -12.42 12.49
CA LYS A 520 -20.81 -11.40 11.44
C LYS A 520 -19.42 -11.37 10.81
N ILE A 521 -18.35 -11.55 11.60
CA ILE A 521 -16.98 -11.71 11.09
C ILE A 521 -16.90 -12.93 10.18
N ASP A 522 -17.43 -14.08 10.61
CA ASP A 522 -17.45 -15.32 9.84
C ASP A 522 -18.21 -15.19 8.52
N TYR A 523 -19.23 -14.33 8.49
CA TYR A 523 -20.01 -14.05 7.27
C TYR A 523 -19.29 -13.08 6.32
N TRP A 524 -18.71 -11.99 6.82
CA TRP A 524 -18.17 -10.91 5.98
C TRP A 524 -16.70 -11.09 5.59
N MET A 525 -15.86 -11.67 6.46
CA MET A 525 -14.43 -11.80 6.17
C MET A 525 -14.12 -12.96 5.20
N PRO A 526 -13.02 -12.84 4.44
CA PRO A 526 -12.14 -11.68 4.30
C PRO A 526 -12.79 -10.54 3.50
N VAL A 527 -12.18 -9.35 3.54
CA VAL A 527 -12.47 -8.28 2.58
C VAL A 527 -12.18 -8.80 1.17
N ASP A 528 -13.18 -8.77 0.29
CA ASP A 528 -13.04 -9.36 -1.06
C ASP A 528 -12.17 -8.50 -1.98
N TRP A 529 -12.27 -7.18 -1.88
CA TRP A 529 -11.52 -6.25 -2.70
C TRP A 529 -11.15 -4.99 -1.92
N TYR A 530 -9.85 -4.72 -1.80
CA TYR A 530 -9.32 -3.56 -1.10
C TYR A 530 -8.51 -2.68 -2.06
N ASN A 531 -8.79 -1.38 -2.10
CA ASN A 531 -8.06 -0.40 -2.89
C ASN A 531 -7.38 0.65 -2.02
N GLY A 532 -6.15 1.05 -2.38
CA GLY A 532 -5.43 2.11 -1.68
C GLY A 532 -4.09 2.46 -2.30
N GLY A 533 -3.39 3.43 -1.69
CA GLY A 533 -2.15 3.98 -2.19
C GLY A 533 -0.92 3.08 -2.05
N MET A 534 0.09 3.30 -2.91
CA MET A 534 1.38 2.60 -2.83
C MET A 534 2.17 2.94 -1.56
N GLU A 535 2.00 4.14 -1.02
CA GLU A 535 2.64 4.62 0.20
C GLU A 535 2.28 3.81 1.45
N HIS A 536 1.13 3.13 1.42
CA HIS A 536 0.64 2.31 2.53
C HIS A 536 1.10 0.86 2.48
N VAL A 537 1.74 0.42 1.39
CA VAL A 537 2.13 -0.99 1.17
C VAL A 537 3.09 -1.50 2.26
N THR A 538 4.05 -0.68 2.68
CA THR A 538 5.03 -1.01 3.73
C THR A 538 4.70 -0.41 5.10
N ARG A 539 3.54 0.22 5.26
CA ARG A 539 3.05 0.84 6.51
C ARG A 539 1.74 0.19 6.94
N HIS A 540 0.62 0.87 6.70
CA HIS A 540 -0.72 0.42 7.07
C HIS A 540 -0.99 -1.05 6.72
N MET A 541 -0.65 -1.50 5.50
CA MET A 541 -0.91 -2.88 5.10
C MET A 541 -0.12 -3.91 5.91
N ILE A 542 1.14 -3.64 6.24
CA ILE A 542 1.94 -4.55 7.09
C ILE A 542 1.37 -4.56 8.50
N TYR A 543 1.01 -3.40 9.06
CA TYR A 543 0.45 -3.29 10.39
C TYR A 543 -0.92 -3.96 10.50
N SER A 544 -1.82 -3.72 9.56
CA SER A 544 -3.16 -4.32 9.57
C SER A 544 -3.11 -5.84 9.37
N ARG A 545 -2.19 -6.35 8.54
CA ARG A 545 -1.95 -7.78 8.38
C ARG A 545 -1.38 -8.41 9.65
N PHE A 546 -0.46 -7.73 10.33
CA PHE A 546 0.07 -8.16 11.62
C PHE A 546 -1.02 -8.24 12.69
N TRP A 547 -1.81 -7.19 12.88
CA TRP A 547 -2.89 -7.17 13.85
C TRP A 547 -3.95 -8.24 13.55
N HIS A 548 -4.32 -8.39 12.30
CA HIS A 548 -5.27 -9.41 11.87
C HIS A 548 -4.76 -10.83 12.10
N ARG A 549 -3.48 -11.10 11.78
CA ARG A 549 -2.82 -12.38 12.08
C ARG A 549 -2.78 -12.68 13.57
N PHE A 550 -2.54 -11.69 14.39
CA PHE A 550 -2.59 -11.82 15.83
C PHE A 550 -4.01 -12.19 16.30
N LEU A 551 -5.03 -11.51 15.81
CA LEU A 551 -6.43 -11.84 16.09
C LEU A 551 -6.82 -13.23 15.60
N TYR A 552 -6.27 -13.67 14.47
CA TYR A 552 -6.42 -15.04 13.96
C TYR A 552 -5.81 -16.08 14.91
N ASP A 553 -4.61 -15.83 15.40
CA ASP A 553 -3.95 -16.71 16.39
C ASP A 553 -4.69 -16.76 17.73
N LEU A 554 -5.41 -15.69 18.10
CA LEU A 554 -6.32 -15.68 19.25
C LEU A 554 -7.64 -16.41 19.01
N GLY A 555 -7.96 -16.75 17.74
CA GLY A 555 -9.23 -17.34 17.36
C GLY A 555 -10.38 -16.32 17.23
N GLU A 556 -10.09 -15.03 17.17
CA GLU A 556 -11.10 -13.95 17.11
C GLU A 556 -11.59 -13.68 15.68
N VAL A 557 -10.82 -14.05 14.68
CA VAL A 557 -11.18 -13.95 13.24
C VAL A 557 -10.99 -15.30 12.55
N ASN A 558 -11.67 -15.50 11.41
CA ASN A 558 -11.73 -16.78 10.70
C ASN A 558 -10.73 -16.93 9.54
N THR A 559 -10.05 -15.85 9.17
CA THR A 559 -9.10 -15.85 8.05
C THR A 559 -7.72 -15.36 8.48
N PRO A 560 -6.64 -15.95 7.98
CA PRO A 560 -5.30 -15.54 8.34
C PRO A 560 -4.86 -14.21 7.68
N GLU A 561 -5.48 -13.82 6.58
CA GLU A 561 -5.24 -12.54 5.88
C GLU A 561 -6.53 -11.72 5.83
N PRO A 562 -6.44 -10.39 6.04
CA PRO A 562 -7.62 -9.53 6.07
C PRO A 562 -8.21 -9.26 4.68
N TYR A 563 -7.38 -9.22 3.65
CA TYR A 563 -7.76 -8.79 2.30
C TYR A 563 -7.44 -9.88 1.28
N ALA A 564 -8.46 -10.32 0.51
CA ALA A 564 -8.28 -11.33 -0.55
C ALA A 564 -7.60 -10.75 -1.79
N LYS A 565 -8.05 -9.56 -2.24
CA LYS A 565 -7.53 -8.86 -3.41
C LYS A 565 -7.14 -7.43 -3.07
N ARG A 566 -6.01 -6.97 -3.61
CA ARG A 566 -5.55 -5.58 -3.52
C ARG A 566 -5.42 -4.96 -4.91
N THR A 567 -5.86 -3.72 -5.05
CA THR A 567 -5.56 -2.85 -6.20
C THR A 567 -4.93 -1.55 -5.73
N ILE A 568 -4.28 -0.85 -6.66
CA ILE A 568 -3.55 0.38 -6.37
C ILE A 568 -4.01 1.43 -7.37
N GLN A 569 -4.25 2.66 -6.89
CA GLN A 569 -4.46 3.81 -7.75
C GLN A 569 -3.17 4.58 -7.98
N GLY A 570 -3.00 5.09 -9.20
CA GLY A 570 -1.99 6.11 -9.51
C GLY A 570 -2.42 7.49 -9.03
N LEU A 571 -1.43 8.35 -8.77
CA LEU A 571 -1.66 9.71 -8.31
C LEU A 571 -2.34 10.58 -9.39
N ILE A 572 -3.23 11.46 -8.97
CA ILE A 572 -3.59 12.62 -9.80
C ILE A 572 -2.59 13.74 -9.50
N LEU A 573 -1.88 14.15 -10.54
CA LEU A 573 -0.94 15.27 -10.48
C LEU A 573 -1.68 16.58 -10.76
N GLY A 574 -1.11 17.68 -10.29
CA GLY A 574 -1.62 19.01 -10.65
C GLY A 574 -1.53 19.27 -12.17
N PRO A 575 -2.17 20.34 -12.67
CA PRO A 575 -2.04 20.73 -14.07
C PRO A 575 -0.59 21.02 -14.52
N ASP A 576 0.28 21.30 -13.56
CA ASP A 576 1.74 21.49 -13.70
C ASP A 576 2.53 20.17 -13.83
N GLY A 577 1.88 19.02 -13.68
CA GLY A 577 2.50 17.70 -13.68
C GLY A 577 3.16 17.30 -12.35
N ASP A 578 3.09 18.15 -11.34
CA ASP A 578 3.64 17.88 -10.01
C ASP A 578 2.61 17.22 -9.07
N LYS A 579 3.10 16.54 -8.03
CA LYS A 579 2.24 16.04 -6.97
C LYS A 579 1.46 17.18 -6.33
N MET A 580 0.13 17.01 -6.22
CA MET A 580 -0.73 17.98 -5.54
C MET A 580 -0.32 18.14 -4.08
N SER A 581 -0.12 19.37 -3.65
CA SER A 581 0.11 19.71 -2.25
C SER A 581 -0.45 21.09 -1.90
N LYS A 582 -0.89 21.24 -0.65
CA LYS A 582 -1.43 22.52 -0.16
C LYS A 582 -0.38 23.65 -0.19
N SER A 583 0.89 23.31 0.04
CA SER A 583 2.00 24.27 0.01
C SER A 583 2.29 24.81 -1.40
N LYS A 584 1.99 24.02 -2.44
CA LYS A 584 2.14 24.44 -3.85
C LYS A 584 0.90 25.17 -4.39
N GLY A 585 -0.23 25.10 -3.68
CA GLY A 585 -1.48 25.71 -4.14
C GLY A 585 -2.09 25.05 -5.40
N ASN A 586 -1.67 23.84 -5.76
CA ASN A 586 -2.12 23.11 -6.95
C ASN A 586 -3.15 22.00 -6.65
N VAL A 587 -3.74 22.03 -5.45
CA VAL A 587 -4.79 21.08 -5.02
C VAL A 587 -6.12 21.46 -5.65
N ILE A 588 -6.85 20.48 -6.20
CA ILE A 588 -8.18 20.67 -6.80
C ILE A 588 -9.23 20.13 -5.83
N ASP A 589 -10.13 21.00 -5.38
CA ASP A 589 -11.29 20.62 -4.54
C ASP A 589 -12.33 19.90 -5.42
N PRO A 590 -12.76 18.69 -5.06
CA PRO A 590 -13.78 17.97 -5.82
C PRO A 590 -15.11 18.69 -5.87
N LEU A 591 -15.46 19.50 -4.86
CA LEU A 591 -16.74 20.23 -4.86
C LEU A 591 -16.79 21.35 -5.88
N ASP A 592 -15.67 22.00 -6.21
CA ASP A 592 -15.62 23.01 -7.27
C ASP A 592 -15.98 22.35 -8.62
N ILE A 593 -15.48 21.15 -8.85
CA ILE A 593 -15.78 20.38 -10.07
C ILE A 593 -17.25 19.90 -10.07
N VAL A 594 -17.77 19.45 -8.93
CA VAL A 594 -19.18 19.07 -8.79
C VAL A 594 -20.11 20.27 -9.05
N GLU A 595 -19.80 21.45 -8.55
CA GLU A 595 -20.59 22.65 -8.77
C GLU A 595 -20.61 23.10 -10.24
N ASP A 596 -19.46 23.02 -10.93
CA ASP A 596 -19.31 23.52 -12.30
C ASP A 596 -19.74 22.49 -13.35
N TYR A 597 -19.52 21.18 -13.09
CA TYR A 597 -19.66 20.13 -14.11
C TYR A 597 -20.56 18.97 -13.68
N GLY A 598 -20.83 18.80 -12.40
CA GLY A 598 -21.60 17.69 -11.83
C GLY A 598 -20.75 16.55 -11.29
N ALA A 599 -21.31 15.82 -10.32
CA ALA A 599 -20.66 14.67 -9.67
C ALA A 599 -20.39 13.52 -10.67
N ASP A 600 -21.34 13.21 -11.55
CA ASP A 600 -21.19 12.16 -12.56
C ASP A 600 -20.06 12.49 -13.56
N THR A 601 -19.87 13.76 -13.88
CA THR A 601 -18.75 14.20 -14.72
C THR A 601 -17.41 13.98 -14.03
N LEU A 602 -17.30 14.38 -12.74
CA LEU A 602 -16.11 14.16 -11.95
C LEU A 602 -15.76 12.66 -11.83
N ARG A 603 -16.75 11.82 -11.47
CA ARG A 603 -16.61 10.35 -11.35
C ARG A 603 -16.12 9.73 -12.65
N THR A 604 -16.77 10.08 -13.76
CA THR A 604 -16.38 9.60 -15.09
C THR A 604 -14.96 10.03 -15.45
N TYR A 605 -14.62 11.29 -15.20
CA TYR A 605 -13.32 11.81 -15.59
C TYR A 605 -12.14 11.19 -14.80
N VAL A 606 -12.24 11.08 -13.47
CA VAL A 606 -11.14 10.53 -12.66
C VAL A 606 -10.84 9.06 -13.00
N LEU A 607 -11.77 8.34 -13.59
CA LEU A 607 -11.61 6.98 -14.07
C LEU A 607 -11.21 6.88 -15.55
N PHE A 608 -11.46 7.96 -16.32
CA PHE A 608 -11.12 8.02 -17.75
C PHE A 608 -9.72 8.54 -18.06
N MET A 609 -9.09 9.24 -17.13
CA MET A 609 -7.84 10.01 -17.34
C MET A 609 -6.57 9.16 -17.65
N GLY A 610 -6.71 7.85 -17.86
CA GLY A 610 -5.60 6.95 -18.22
C GLY A 610 -5.65 5.61 -17.49
N ASP A 611 -4.53 4.88 -17.52
CA ASP A 611 -4.41 3.65 -16.73
C ASP A 611 -4.64 3.95 -15.24
N TYR A 612 -5.46 3.13 -14.59
CA TYR A 612 -5.87 3.38 -13.22
C TYR A 612 -4.70 3.38 -12.23
N ALA A 613 -3.71 2.50 -12.44
CA ALA A 613 -2.52 2.38 -11.60
C ALA A 613 -1.43 3.42 -11.94
N ALA A 614 -1.54 4.14 -13.06
CA ALA A 614 -0.57 5.16 -13.46
C ALA A 614 -0.92 6.55 -12.92
N ALA A 615 0.12 7.35 -12.67
CA ALA A 615 -0.06 8.76 -12.38
C ALA A 615 -0.43 9.53 -13.65
N ALA A 616 -1.35 10.50 -13.52
CA ALA A 616 -1.78 11.32 -14.65
C ALA A 616 -2.04 12.77 -14.22
N PRO A 617 -1.69 13.77 -15.05
CA PRO A 617 -1.96 15.17 -14.76
C PRO A 617 -3.45 15.51 -14.96
N TRP A 618 -3.95 16.43 -14.16
CA TRP A 618 -5.30 16.98 -14.29
C TRP A 618 -5.45 17.80 -15.57
N SER A 619 -6.60 17.68 -16.24
CA SER A 619 -6.91 18.41 -17.47
C SER A 619 -8.36 18.89 -17.49
N ASP A 620 -8.58 20.18 -17.39
CA ASP A 620 -9.93 20.81 -17.45
C ASP A 620 -10.62 20.59 -18.81
N SER A 621 -9.85 20.52 -19.88
CA SER A 621 -10.40 20.24 -21.22
C SER A 621 -11.00 18.83 -21.32
N SER A 622 -10.38 17.87 -20.64
CA SER A 622 -10.85 16.48 -20.58
C SER A 622 -12.10 16.33 -19.68
N VAL A 623 -12.18 17.09 -18.59
CA VAL A 623 -13.41 17.20 -17.77
C VAL A 623 -14.59 17.63 -18.63
N LYS A 624 -14.41 18.71 -19.44
CA LYS A 624 -15.43 19.18 -20.39
C LYS A 624 -15.79 18.13 -21.44
N GLY A 625 -14.82 17.30 -21.84
CA GLY A 625 -15.07 16.16 -22.73
C GLY A 625 -16.01 15.12 -22.12
N CYS A 626 -15.79 14.75 -20.85
CA CYS A 626 -16.67 13.84 -20.12
C CYS A 626 -18.09 14.43 -19.94
N LYS A 627 -18.20 15.72 -19.63
CA LYS A 627 -19.51 16.39 -19.55
C LYS A 627 -20.29 16.28 -20.85
N ARG A 628 -19.64 16.60 -21.99
CA ARG A 628 -20.26 16.48 -23.31
C ARG A 628 -20.70 15.05 -23.64
N PHE A 629 -19.91 14.05 -23.21
CA PHE A 629 -20.29 12.65 -23.35
C PHE A 629 -21.61 12.37 -22.60
N LEU A 630 -21.73 12.78 -21.33
CA LEU A 630 -22.93 12.57 -20.52
C LEU A 630 -24.14 13.36 -21.07
N GLU A 631 -23.94 14.55 -21.58
CA GLU A 631 -25.00 15.35 -22.25
C GLU A 631 -25.51 14.62 -23.52
N ARG A 632 -24.63 13.98 -24.29
CA ARG A 632 -25.05 13.15 -25.43
C ARG A 632 -25.81 11.91 -24.97
N VAL A 633 -25.41 11.26 -23.89
CA VAL A 633 -26.17 10.14 -23.32
C VAL A 633 -27.57 10.58 -22.92
N ALA A 634 -27.71 11.73 -22.25
CA ALA A 634 -29.03 12.29 -21.94
C ALA A 634 -29.91 12.55 -23.21
N GLY A 635 -29.26 12.92 -24.29
CA GLY A 635 -29.96 13.12 -25.60
C GLY A 635 -30.45 11.84 -26.25
N MET A 636 -29.93 10.66 -25.87
CA MET A 636 -30.38 9.38 -26.44
C MET A 636 -31.83 9.05 -26.08
N VAL A 637 -32.37 9.61 -25.00
CA VAL A 637 -33.79 9.46 -24.63
C VAL A 637 -34.71 9.90 -25.77
N ASP A 638 -34.37 10.96 -26.47
CA ASP A 638 -35.14 11.52 -27.57
C ASP A 638 -34.94 10.72 -28.88
N MET A 639 -34.08 9.71 -28.88
CA MET A 639 -33.78 8.82 -30.03
C MET A 639 -34.46 7.45 -29.91
N VAL A 640 -35.18 7.20 -28.80
CA VAL A 640 -35.88 5.92 -28.59
C VAL A 640 -37.00 5.77 -29.64
N SER A 641 -37.04 4.60 -30.29
CA SER A 641 -37.99 4.28 -31.37
C SER A 641 -38.44 2.82 -31.25
N ASP A 642 -39.71 2.58 -31.62
CA ASP A 642 -40.29 1.23 -31.73
C ASP A 642 -39.80 0.48 -32.98
N ASP A 643 -39.20 1.16 -33.95
CA ASP A 643 -38.60 0.54 -35.11
C ASP A 643 -37.41 -0.38 -34.69
N PRO A 644 -37.23 -1.54 -35.36
CA PRO A 644 -36.11 -2.42 -35.04
C PRO A 644 -34.76 -1.71 -35.24
N SER A 645 -33.84 -2.01 -34.34
CA SER A 645 -32.44 -1.58 -34.48
C SER A 645 -31.76 -2.31 -35.62
N THR A 646 -30.63 -1.77 -36.08
CA THR A 646 -29.80 -2.45 -37.08
C THR A 646 -29.01 -3.60 -36.42
N ASP A 647 -28.77 -4.69 -37.14
CA ASP A 647 -27.96 -5.83 -36.70
C ASP A 647 -26.55 -5.35 -36.20
N ALA A 648 -25.99 -4.38 -36.90
CA ALA A 648 -24.69 -3.80 -36.52
C ALA A 648 -24.71 -3.10 -35.16
N LEU A 649 -25.83 -2.46 -34.81
CA LEU A 649 -26.01 -1.81 -33.51
C LEU A 649 -26.18 -2.87 -32.41
N GLU A 650 -26.91 -3.94 -32.66
CA GLU A 650 -27.08 -5.08 -31.73
C GLU A 650 -25.72 -5.72 -31.40
N VAL A 651 -24.94 -6.02 -32.43
CA VAL A 651 -23.57 -6.53 -32.26
C VAL A 651 -22.69 -5.58 -31.40
N SER A 652 -22.82 -4.26 -31.63
CA SER A 652 -22.09 -3.25 -30.88
C SER A 652 -22.46 -3.26 -29.38
N PHE A 653 -23.75 -3.48 -29.03
CA PHE A 653 -24.22 -3.61 -27.67
C PHE A 653 -23.68 -4.87 -26.99
N HIS A 654 -23.73 -6.05 -27.62
CA HIS A 654 -23.19 -7.28 -27.06
C HIS A 654 -21.68 -7.21 -26.83
N LYS A 655 -20.92 -6.62 -27.78
CA LYS A 655 -19.49 -6.32 -27.61
C LYS A 655 -19.25 -5.39 -26.42
N ALA A 656 -20.05 -4.35 -26.26
CA ALA A 656 -19.91 -3.40 -25.15
C ALA A 656 -20.20 -4.04 -23.80
N ILE A 657 -21.25 -4.87 -23.67
CA ILE A 657 -21.56 -5.61 -22.44
C ILE A 657 -20.35 -6.46 -22.03
N LYS A 658 -19.83 -7.27 -22.95
CA LYS A 658 -18.66 -8.13 -22.73
C LYS A 658 -17.44 -7.33 -22.30
N LYS A 659 -17.13 -6.28 -23.06
CA LYS A 659 -15.94 -5.46 -22.85
C LYS A 659 -15.99 -4.67 -21.54
N VAL A 660 -17.08 -3.95 -21.28
CA VAL A 660 -17.25 -3.16 -20.05
C VAL A 660 -17.22 -4.06 -18.82
N SER A 661 -17.89 -5.22 -18.88
CA SER A 661 -17.89 -6.19 -17.76
C SER A 661 -16.50 -6.69 -17.41
N SER A 662 -15.68 -7.05 -18.40
CA SER A 662 -14.30 -7.49 -18.22
C SER A 662 -13.39 -6.35 -17.74
N ASP A 663 -13.50 -5.17 -18.35
CA ASP A 663 -12.68 -4.01 -18.02
C ASP A 663 -12.86 -3.54 -16.56
N ILE A 664 -14.08 -3.63 -16.02
CA ILE A 664 -14.35 -3.31 -14.61
C ILE A 664 -13.60 -4.29 -13.68
N GLU A 665 -13.63 -5.60 -13.97
CA GLU A 665 -12.92 -6.61 -13.18
C GLU A 665 -11.39 -6.43 -13.21
N GLU A 666 -10.88 -5.92 -14.31
CA GLU A 666 -9.45 -5.70 -14.55
C GLU A 666 -8.99 -4.27 -14.19
N THR A 667 -9.86 -3.46 -13.60
CA THR A 667 -9.60 -2.02 -13.30
C THR A 667 -9.22 -1.17 -14.52
N LYS A 668 -9.63 -1.60 -15.72
CA LYS A 668 -9.44 -0.87 -16.98
C LYS A 668 -10.60 0.10 -17.24
N PHE A 669 -10.88 0.95 -16.25
CA PHE A 669 -12.05 1.85 -16.29
C PHE A 669 -12.01 2.82 -17.47
N ASN A 670 -10.83 3.29 -17.85
CA ASN A 670 -10.65 4.18 -19.01
C ASN A 670 -11.10 3.51 -20.31
N THR A 671 -10.79 2.23 -20.50
CA THR A 671 -11.22 1.49 -21.72
C THR A 671 -12.72 1.13 -21.67
N ALA A 672 -13.26 0.86 -20.48
CA ALA A 672 -14.71 0.70 -20.30
C ALA A 672 -15.46 1.97 -20.71
N ILE A 673 -15.04 3.14 -20.22
CA ILE A 673 -15.65 4.43 -20.58
C ILE A 673 -15.45 4.73 -22.07
N ALA A 674 -14.27 4.48 -22.62
CA ALA A 674 -14.02 4.63 -24.07
C ALA A 674 -14.95 3.74 -24.91
N THR A 675 -15.24 2.52 -24.46
CA THR A 675 -16.20 1.62 -25.10
C THR A 675 -17.61 2.21 -25.09
N LEU A 676 -18.04 2.80 -23.99
CA LEU A 676 -19.34 3.49 -23.90
C LEU A 676 -19.38 4.74 -24.77
N MET A 677 -18.29 5.49 -24.87
CA MET A 677 -18.20 6.63 -25.80
C MET A 677 -18.29 6.19 -27.28
N ALA A 678 -17.64 5.07 -27.64
CA ALA A 678 -17.76 4.48 -28.96
C ALA A 678 -19.16 3.99 -29.26
N LEU A 679 -19.81 3.31 -28.31
CA LEU A 679 -21.21 2.87 -28.43
C LEU A 679 -22.15 4.05 -28.61
N THR A 680 -21.92 5.18 -27.90
CA THR A 680 -22.65 6.43 -28.13
C THR A 680 -22.55 6.89 -29.58
N ASN A 681 -21.34 6.86 -30.17
CA ASN A 681 -21.16 7.22 -31.58
C ASN A 681 -21.94 6.28 -32.51
N SER A 682 -21.93 4.97 -32.23
CA SER A 682 -22.71 3.99 -33.02
C SER A 682 -24.22 4.28 -32.96
N VAL A 683 -24.77 4.61 -31.79
CA VAL A 683 -26.18 5.01 -31.61
C VAL A 683 -26.49 6.26 -32.42
N TYR A 684 -25.67 7.31 -32.30
CA TYR A 684 -25.90 8.54 -33.06
C TYR A 684 -25.75 8.34 -34.58
N SER A 685 -24.89 7.44 -35.04
CA SER A 685 -24.77 7.07 -36.44
C SER A 685 -26.01 6.30 -36.95
N ALA A 686 -26.58 5.44 -36.10
CA ALA A 686 -27.82 4.73 -36.42
C ALA A 686 -29.05 5.65 -36.39
N GLY A 687 -28.97 6.79 -35.69
CA GLY A 687 -30.05 7.79 -35.58
C GLY A 687 -31.21 7.37 -34.68
N LYS A 688 -31.24 6.13 -34.20
CA LYS A 688 -32.30 5.57 -33.34
C LYS A 688 -31.77 4.39 -32.55
N LEU A 689 -32.43 4.04 -31.43
CA LEU A 689 -32.24 2.83 -30.66
C LEU A 689 -33.56 2.38 -30.03
N SER A 690 -33.64 1.10 -29.63
CA SER A 690 -34.77 0.61 -28.87
C SER A 690 -34.74 1.04 -27.40
N LYS A 691 -35.88 0.98 -26.72
CA LYS A 691 -35.96 1.20 -25.28
C LYS A 691 -35.03 0.23 -24.52
N GLU A 692 -35.03 -1.06 -24.88
CA GLU A 692 -34.19 -2.09 -24.29
C GLU A 692 -32.69 -1.78 -24.47
N GLN A 693 -32.28 -1.32 -25.63
CA GLN A 693 -30.90 -0.91 -25.89
C GLN A 693 -30.50 0.29 -25.04
N LEU A 694 -31.38 1.27 -24.84
CA LEU A 694 -31.08 2.39 -23.92
C LEU A 694 -30.99 1.90 -22.48
N GLU A 695 -31.84 0.99 -22.04
CA GLU A 695 -31.77 0.36 -20.72
C GLU A 695 -30.45 -0.39 -20.51
N ILE A 696 -29.99 -1.17 -21.51
CA ILE A 696 -28.66 -1.82 -21.47
C ILE A 696 -27.55 -0.78 -21.33
N PHE A 697 -27.60 0.29 -22.17
CA PHE A 697 -26.61 1.34 -22.14
C PHE A 697 -26.48 1.99 -20.76
N ILE A 698 -27.59 2.42 -20.17
CA ILE A 698 -27.56 3.09 -18.86
C ILE A 698 -27.18 2.14 -17.72
N LYS A 699 -27.50 0.85 -17.81
CA LYS A 699 -27.02 -0.17 -16.87
C LYS A 699 -25.49 -0.27 -16.90
N LEU A 700 -24.88 -0.29 -18.08
CA LEU A 700 -23.42 -0.32 -18.22
C LEU A 700 -22.75 0.98 -17.73
N LEU A 701 -23.41 2.11 -17.89
CA LEU A 701 -22.91 3.43 -17.48
C LEU A 701 -23.17 3.71 -15.99
N CYS A 702 -24.17 3.09 -15.36
CA CYS A 702 -24.60 3.35 -13.98
C CYS A 702 -23.45 3.36 -12.96
N PRO A 703 -22.47 2.42 -12.97
CA PRO A 703 -21.35 2.48 -12.03
C PRO A 703 -20.51 3.76 -12.12
N PHE A 704 -20.44 4.38 -13.28
CA PHE A 704 -19.64 5.59 -13.55
C PHE A 704 -20.44 6.88 -13.35
N ALA A 705 -21.69 6.92 -13.79
CA ALA A 705 -22.57 8.10 -13.77
C ALA A 705 -23.97 7.76 -13.24
N PRO A 706 -24.08 7.43 -11.93
CA PRO A 706 -25.30 6.86 -11.38
C PRO A 706 -26.48 7.83 -11.35
N HIS A 707 -26.26 9.15 -11.15
CA HIS A 707 -27.35 10.10 -11.02
C HIS A 707 -28.09 10.29 -12.37
N LEU A 708 -27.33 10.47 -13.44
CA LEU A 708 -27.89 10.60 -14.78
C LEU A 708 -28.64 9.35 -15.20
N THR A 709 -28.06 8.18 -14.94
CA THR A 709 -28.64 6.91 -15.39
C THR A 709 -29.88 6.53 -14.61
N GLU A 710 -29.96 6.83 -13.31
CA GLU A 710 -31.21 6.69 -12.54
C GLU A 710 -32.32 7.63 -13.05
N GLU A 711 -31.99 8.88 -13.44
CA GLU A 711 -32.94 9.83 -13.99
C GLU A 711 -33.50 9.34 -15.33
N ILE A 712 -32.64 8.78 -16.19
CA ILE A 712 -33.09 8.17 -17.44
C ILE A 712 -33.99 6.96 -17.16
N TRP A 713 -33.62 6.09 -16.22
CA TRP A 713 -34.35 4.90 -15.82
C TRP A 713 -35.78 5.25 -15.38
N GLU A 714 -35.93 6.24 -14.50
CA GLU A 714 -37.23 6.75 -14.07
C GLU A 714 -38.03 7.32 -15.27
N SER A 715 -37.37 8.08 -16.18
CA SER A 715 -38.02 8.65 -17.36
C SER A 715 -38.55 7.60 -18.36
N LEU A 716 -37.96 6.39 -18.31
CA LEU A 716 -38.41 5.23 -19.09
C LEU A 716 -39.61 4.50 -18.44
N GLY A 717 -40.09 4.99 -17.29
CA GLY A 717 -41.31 4.46 -16.61
C GLY A 717 -41.01 3.38 -15.57
N HIS A 718 -39.79 3.28 -15.09
CA HIS A 718 -39.42 2.38 -13.97
C HIS A 718 -39.59 3.07 -12.63
N ASP A 719 -40.13 2.36 -11.64
CA ASP A 719 -40.36 2.85 -10.27
C ASP A 719 -39.30 2.34 -9.27
N ASP A 720 -38.46 1.42 -9.69
CA ASP A 720 -37.35 0.85 -8.90
C ASP A 720 -36.03 1.60 -9.18
N PHE A 721 -34.96 1.21 -8.43
CA PHE A 721 -33.63 1.81 -8.60
C PHE A 721 -32.80 1.02 -9.62
N LEU A 722 -32.25 1.71 -10.61
CA LEU A 722 -31.31 1.15 -11.58
C LEU A 722 -30.10 0.51 -10.90
N SER A 723 -29.60 1.14 -9.85
CA SER A 723 -28.42 0.69 -9.08
C SER A 723 -28.54 -0.72 -8.47
N VAL A 724 -29.76 -1.26 -8.39
CA VAL A 724 -30.04 -2.63 -7.91
C VAL A 724 -30.74 -3.49 -8.95
N SER A 725 -30.90 -3.01 -10.19
CA SER A 725 -31.41 -3.78 -11.31
C SER A 725 -30.42 -4.83 -11.79
N ALA A 726 -30.84 -5.79 -12.61
CA ALA A 726 -29.94 -6.84 -13.11
C ALA A 726 -28.91 -6.30 -14.12
N TRP A 727 -27.63 -6.68 -13.91
CA TRP A 727 -26.54 -6.41 -14.85
C TRP A 727 -26.82 -7.08 -16.20
N PRO A 728 -26.62 -6.38 -17.33
CA PRO A 728 -26.93 -6.93 -18.64
C PRO A 728 -26.01 -8.11 -19.00
N GLN A 729 -26.59 -9.09 -19.72
CA GLN A 729 -25.88 -10.27 -20.21
C GLN A 729 -25.65 -10.15 -21.71
N TYR A 730 -24.56 -10.72 -22.20
CA TYR A 730 -24.28 -10.78 -23.64
C TYR A 730 -24.36 -12.22 -24.14
N GLU A 731 -24.68 -12.35 -25.43
CA GLU A 731 -24.63 -13.61 -26.15
C GLU A 731 -23.34 -13.62 -26.97
N GLU A 732 -22.51 -14.66 -26.79
CA GLU A 732 -21.18 -14.74 -27.45
C GLU A 732 -21.31 -14.72 -28.97
N GLU A 733 -22.31 -15.38 -29.50
CA GLU A 733 -22.58 -15.46 -30.94
C GLU A 733 -22.87 -14.08 -31.57
N LYS A 734 -23.50 -13.19 -30.80
CA LYS A 734 -23.82 -11.82 -31.20
C LYS A 734 -22.66 -10.84 -31.02
N THR A 735 -21.52 -11.29 -30.52
CA THR A 735 -20.30 -10.45 -30.42
C THR A 735 -19.44 -10.48 -31.69
N VAL A 736 -19.81 -11.28 -32.67
CA VAL A 736 -19.07 -11.43 -33.92
C VAL A 736 -19.71 -10.56 -35.02
N ASP A 737 -18.89 -9.75 -35.68
CA ASP A 737 -19.37 -8.99 -36.82
C ASP A 737 -19.81 -9.92 -37.94
N ALA A 738 -21.04 -9.70 -38.47
CA ALA A 738 -21.54 -10.46 -39.63
C ALA A 738 -20.67 -10.24 -40.88
N THR A 739 -20.03 -9.06 -40.95
CA THR A 739 -19.10 -8.70 -42.03
C THR A 739 -17.84 -8.08 -41.48
N ILE A 740 -16.72 -8.33 -42.12
CA ILE A 740 -15.41 -7.77 -41.81
C ILE A 740 -14.94 -6.94 -43.00
N GLU A 741 -14.47 -5.72 -42.80
CA GLU A 741 -13.83 -4.91 -43.83
C GLU A 741 -12.39 -5.39 -44.01
N ILE A 742 -12.05 -5.83 -45.22
CA ILE A 742 -10.70 -6.27 -45.57
C ILE A 742 -10.10 -5.41 -46.69
N GLY A 743 -8.77 -5.23 -46.61
CA GLY A 743 -8.06 -4.46 -47.60
C GLY A 743 -7.97 -5.18 -48.98
N ILE A 744 -8.18 -4.44 -50.06
CA ILE A 744 -7.93 -4.91 -51.42
C ILE A 744 -6.58 -4.36 -51.86
N GLN A 745 -5.67 -5.26 -52.17
CA GLN A 745 -4.36 -4.90 -52.75
C GLN A 745 -4.34 -5.15 -54.25
N VAL A 746 -3.68 -4.25 -54.96
CA VAL A 746 -3.29 -4.44 -56.34
C VAL A 746 -1.76 -4.40 -56.38
N ASN A 747 -1.13 -5.50 -56.82
CA ASN A 747 0.32 -5.68 -56.80
C ASN A 747 0.95 -5.36 -55.44
N GLY A 748 0.33 -5.84 -54.34
CA GLY A 748 0.81 -5.68 -52.94
C GLY A 748 0.60 -4.28 -52.35
N LYS A 749 -0.05 -3.34 -53.02
CA LYS A 749 -0.41 -2.01 -52.49
C LYS A 749 -1.91 -1.92 -52.26
N VAL A 750 -2.35 -1.53 -51.06
CA VAL A 750 -3.77 -1.34 -50.75
C VAL A 750 -4.38 -0.25 -51.63
N ARG A 751 -5.45 -0.58 -52.30
CA ARG A 751 -6.14 0.28 -53.27
C ARG A 751 -7.64 0.49 -52.99
N GLY A 752 -8.19 -0.29 -52.09
CA GLY A 752 -9.58 -0.20 -51.67
C GLY A 752 -9.87 -1.12 -50.47
N THR A 753 -11.11 -1.13 -50.01
CA THR A 753 -11.60 -2.05 -48.99
C THR A 753 -12.91 -2.70 -49.44
N VAL A 754 -13.19 -3.90 -48.98
CA VAL A 754 -14.44 -4.62 -49.24
C VAL A 754 -14.98 -5.24 -47.98
N LEU A 755 -16.29 -5.12 -47.73
CA LEU A 755 -16.98 -5.80 -46.65
C LEU A 755 -17.24 -7.24 -47.07
N VAL A 756 -16.84 -8.19 -46.23
CA VAL A 756 -16.91 -9.64 -46.47
C VAL A 756 -17.63 -10.32 -45.29
N ALA A 757 -18.66 -11.11 -45.57
CA ALA A 757 -19.27 -11.96 -44.57
C ALA A 757 -18.34 -13.11 -44.17
N LYS A 758 -18.49 -13.62 -42.95
CA LYS A 758 -17.58 -14.65 -42.37
C LYS A 758 -17.50 -15.91 -43.25
N ASP A 759 -18.64 -16.32 -43.82
CA ASP A 759 -18.76 -17.54 -44.61
C ASP A 759 -19.05 -17.24 -46.09
N GLU A 760 -18.69 -16.04 -46.56
CA GLU A 760 -18.91 -15.61 -47.91
C GLU A 760 -18.04 -16.35 -48.93
N ASP A 761 -18.65 -16.74 -50.02
CA ASP A 761 -17.95 -17.46 -51.11
C ASP A 761 -16.79 -16.65 -51.66
N LYS A 762 -15.64 -17.30 -51.84
CA LYS A 762 -14.40 -16.70 -52.30
C LYS A 762 -14.56 -15.96 -53.63
N ASP A 763 -15.30 -16.57 -54.56
CA ASP A 763 -15.43 -16.02 -55.93
C ASP A 763 -16.30 -14.78 -55.93
N ALA A 764 -17.33 -14.75 -55.06
CA ALA A 764 -18.17 -13.56 -54.84
C ALA A 764 -17.36 -12.39 -54.25
N VAL A 765 -16.51 -12.69 -53.24
CA VAL A 765 -15.61 -11.68 -52.66
C VAL A 765 -14.63 -11.13 -53.67
N LEU A 766 -14.01 -12.00 -54.46
CA LEU A 766 -13.05 -11.61 -55.53
C LEU A 766 -13.74 -10.79 -56.63
N ALA A 767 -14.93 -11.14 -57.02
CA ALA A 767 -15.70 -10.39 -58.03
C ALA A 767 -15.97 -8.95 -57.55
N ARG A 768 -16.50 -8.81 -56.34
CA ARG A 768 -16.79 -7.51 -55.71
C ARG A 768 -15.50 -6.67 -55.47
N ALA A 769 -14.46 -7.33 -55.04
CA ALA A 769 -13.17 -6.65 -54.87
C ALA A 769 -12.58 -6.11 -56.18
N LYS A 770 -12.72 -6.86 -57.27
CA LYS A 770 -12.29 -6.40 -58.62
C LYS A 770 -13.11 -5.20 -59.11
N GLU A 771 -14.41 -5.20 -58.83
CA GLU A 771 -15.29 -4.08 -59.18
C GLU A 771 -14.88 -2.80 -58.43
N ILE A 772 -14.60 -2.88 -57.14
CA ILE A 772 -14.21 -1.75 -56.29
C ILE A 772 -12.89 -1.10 -56.75
N VAL A 773 -11.94 -1.90 -57.23
CA VAL A 773 -10.61 -1.41 -57.69
C VAL A 773 -10.44 -1.44 -59.21
N ALA A 774 -11.52 -1.52 -59.97
CA ALA A 774 -11.49 -1.66 -61.43
C ALA A 774 -10.66 -0.58 -62.12
N ASP A 775 -10.74 0.65 -61.66
CA ASP A 775 -9.96 1.79 -62.16
C ASP A 775 -8.43 1.72 -61.84
N LYS A 776 -8.04 0.78 -61.00
CA LYS A 776 -6.65 0.59 -60.54
C LYS A 776 -6.03 -0.71 -61.06
N LEU A 777 -6.79 -1.50 -61.81
CA LEU A 777 -6.29 -2.71 -62.43
C LEU A 777 -5.63 -2.32 -63.79
N THR A 778 -4.32 -2.39 -63.84
CA THR A 778 -3.55 -2.10 -65.05
C THR A 778 -2.95 -3.39 -65.58
N GLY A 779 -3.32 -3.79 -66.85
CA GLY A 779 -2.88 -5.02 -67.48
C GLY A 779 -3.77 -6.26 -67.19
N ASN A 780 -3.28 -7.44 -67.54
CA ASN A 780 -4.01 -8.70 -67.33
C ASN A 780 -3.86 -9.22 -65.92
N ILE A 781 -4.95 -9.65 -65.28
CA ILE A 781 -4.90 -10.31 -63.96
C ILE A 781 -4.24 -11.68 -64.12
N VAL A 782 -3.12 -11.87 -63.46
CA VAL A 782 -2.32 -13.11 -63.47
C VAL A 782 -2.53 -13.98 -62.23
N LYS A 783 -2.94 -13.37 -61.11
CA LYS A 783 -3.20 -14.11 -59.87
C LYS A 783 -4.17 -13.35 -58.96
N GLU A 784 -5.11 -14.09 -58.39
CA GLU A 784 -6.02 -13.60 -57.34
C GLU A 784 -5.80 -14.37 -56.05
N ILE A 785 -5.59 -13.69 -54.97
CA ILE A 785 -5.32 -14.27 -53.64
C ILE A 785 -6.35 -13.70 -52.70
N TYR A 786 -7.14 -14.57 -52.08
CA TYR A 786 -8.04 -14.23 -51.00
C TYR A 786 -7.62 -14.96 -49.73
N VAL A 787 -7.35 -14.23 -48.69
CA VAL A 787 -7.12 -14.77 -47.34
C VAL A 787 -8.34 -14.40 -46.53
N PRO A 788 -9.23 -15.36 -46.15
CA PRO A 788 -10.44 -15.07 -45.42
C PRO A 788 -10.22 -14.20 -44.18
N GLY A 789 -11.01 -13.16 -44.05
CA GLY A 789 -10.95 -12.23 -42.91
C GLY A 789 -9.70 -11.34 -42.82
N LYS A 790 -8.82 -11.38 -43.87
CA LYS A 790 -7.56 -10.60 -43.83
C LYS A 790 -7.38 -9.68 -45.04
N ILE A 791 -7.39 -10.23 -46.23
CA ILE A 791 -7.00 -9.44 -47.40
C ILE A 791 -7.38 -10.10 -48.73
N VAL A 792 -7.66 -9.26 -49.73
CA VAL A 792 -7.66 -9.64 -51.15
C VAL A 792 -6.42 -9.04 -51.81
N ASN A 793 -5.67 -9.81 -52.57
CA ASN A 793 -4.58 -9.27 -53.37
C ASN A 793 -4.72 -9.71 -54.85
N ILE A 794 -4.87 -8.74 -55.72
CA ILE A 794 -4.98 -8.93 -57.17
C ILE A 794 -3.65 -8.56 -57.85
N VAL A 795 -3.04 -9.53 -58.52
CA VAL A 795 -1.76 -9.34 -59.20
C VAL A 795 -2.03 -9.17 -60.69
N CYS A 796 -1.63 -8.02 -61.22
CA CYS A 796 -1.72 -7.66 -62.65
C CYS A 796 -0.33 -7.55 -63.28
N LYS A 797 -0.22 -8.00 -64.52
CA LYS A 797 0.97 -7.84 -65.41
C LYS A 797 0.59 -7.18 -66.67
#